data_a75219d571c07e5ccde2015540e4545e
#
_entry.id   a75219d571c07e5ccde2015540e4545e
#
_cell.length_a   1.000
_cell.length_b   1.000
_cell.length_c   1.000
_cell.angle_alpha   90.00
_cell.angle_beta   90.00
_cell.angle_gamma   90.00
#
_symmetry.space_group_name_H-M   'P 1'
#
loop_
_entity.id
_entity.type
_entity.pdbx_description
1 polymer ?
#
loop_
_entity_poly.entity_id
_entity_poly.type
_entity_poly.pdbx_seq_one_letter_code
_entity_poly.pdbx_strand_id
1 'polypeptide(L)'
;MRMKKYLWAVLACYLLTQCQSPNSETIPVIFTIDTFDVPNNQMEVTFSITNNSNTPWEGGTWSLHWNSIFGEIIIETLPEGVEYTYVDGQQYLILAFGEKYNLKPNDKLIFSVKQKGIIPRLAMGPMGFFVHNDKTKTNTDLESKIIWKNAKGIEGLNLPSAADRYTTYETLELLSKDQLDWVIPTPEKQNFNGEYRLPSALNFELNGFKIDTNFIKTRLQEGLTIKVNSDEKLDYNLSVIKNNSLSEEAYKLIILEDKIKIEASESAGIFYAFESLHQILLIAENEEKGWPIITIEDTPRFKNRGFMSDVARNFYPKEKLLQILDYMALYKLNRFDLKLTDDDGWRIEIPGLPELTQVGGNRGYTQDENDRLIPMYGSGSGDQDSSGNGFLTGQDFVEIVQYAKERNIEVIPQISFPSHARAAIKAMKARYDNFKAIGNMEAATKYMLHDPEDQSQYRSAQLYSDNVVCICDASAYRFYKKIILEIKTLYEKADTPMKVFNIGADELPYGPWQKSPKCADYIANNKAIPTVNDLYNYNLRLLNTMITGAGARMVGWEDALLVHSENEQSELNIKEDLLDLDFIPYVWNNSWGGGREDMIYRLANKGFKAIMSNSSAFYFDMVDDYDMENSGMSWSGYVTYKDSWGTEPLNVFANKVKLQALGIDEATVATKEFLKPEAKGNFLGIQSQLWTETITSEEIFDGLLMPNLIVFSQRAWAAKEPWLELPSAKDQKPALDKAWNQFANSLGQRQLPMINKLFGGVEHDLPKPGGIIDQDTLYLRQQFPGLEIRYTLDGIKPSKESPLYEKPLKVSINKTIHVRGFDATGRGGKSIIIN
;
A
#
# COMPACT_ATOMS: atom_id res chain seq x y z
N MET A 1 27.62 9.80 -58.99
CA MET A 1 26.91 11.11 -59.06
C MET A 1 25.37 10.96 -58.95
N ARG A 2 24.85 9.89 -58.32
CA ARG A 2 23.39 9.66 -58.13
C ARG A 2 22.96 9.53 -56.68
N MET A 3 23.85 9.72 -55.68
CA MET A 3 23.53 9.59 -54.26
C MET A 3 23.34 10.92 -53.53
N LYS A 4 23.55 12.08 -54.14
CA LYS A 4 23.38 13.40 -53.55
C LYS A 4 21.98 14.03 -53.71
N LYS A 5 21.09 13.45 -54.57
CA LYS A 5 19.74 13.98 -54.75
C LYS A 5 18.68 13.44 -53.79
N TYR A 6 18.94 12.33 -53.11
CA TYR A 6 17.99 11.79 -52.11
C TYR A 6 18.18 12.35 -50.71
N LEU A 7 19.34 12.95 -50.38
CA LEU A 7 19.60 13.53 -49.08
C LEU A 7 18.85 14.86 -48.86
N TRP A 8 18.56 15.61 -49.92
CA TRP A 8 17.83 16.88 -49.85
C TRP A 8 16.30 16.69 -49.79
N ALA A 9 15.78 15.60 -50.34
CA ALA A 9 14.35 15.30 -50.26
C ALA A 9 13.95 14.79 -48.87
N VAL A 10 14.85 14.05 -48.18
CA VAL A 10 14.60 13.60 -46.79
C VAL A 10 14.77 14.74 -45.79
N LEU A 11 15.71 15.68 -46.03
CA LEU A 11 15.87 16.86 -45.14
C LEU A 11 14.75 17.89 -45.33
N ALA A 12 14.15 18.01 -46.53
CA ALA A 12 12.99 18.87 -46.75
C ALA A 12 11.69 18.31 -46.19
N CYS A 13 11.54 17.00 -46.09
CA CYS A 13 10.43 16.36 -45.35
C CYS A 13 10.59 16.45 -43.83
N TYR A 14 11.84 16.48 -43.28
CA TYR A 14 12.06 16.64 -41.84
C TYR A 14 11.90 18.09 -41.37
N LEU A 15 12.02 19.08 -42.24
CA LEU A 15 11.84 20.51 -41.94
C LEU A 15 10.39 21.02 -42.12
N LEU A 16 9.49 20.18 -42.68
CA LEU A 16 8.05 20.52 -42.78
C LEU A 16 7.18 19.85 -41.72
N THR A 17 7.76 19.02 -40.81
CA THR A 17 7.06 18.43 -39.69
C THR A 17 7.35 19.12 -38.33
N GLN A 18 8.08 20.24 -38.34
CA GLN A 18 8.38 21.02 -37.10
C GLN A 18 7.73 22.42 -37.08
N CYS A 19 6.53 22.55 -37.58
CA CYS A 19 5.70 23.73 -37.31
C CYS A 19 4.23 23.35 -37.21
N GLN A 20 3.93 22.43 -36.28
CA GLN A 20 2.71 22.45 -35.52
C GLN A 20 3.08 22.91 -34.12
N SER A 21 2.64 24.11 -33.72
CA SER A 21 2.52 24.48 -32.32
C SER A 21 1.84 23.31 -31.60
N PRO A 22 2.28 22.89 -30.40
CA PRO A 22 1.52 21.93 -29.66
C PRO A 22 0.12 22.52 -29.49
N ASN A 23 -0.89 21.86 -30.06
CA ASN A 23 -2.27 22.11 -29.68
C ASN A 23 -2.24 21.99 -28.16
N SER A 24 -2.63 23.04 -27.46
CA SER A 24 -2.93 22.92 -26.05
C SER A 24 -4.09 21.92 -25.99
N GLU A 25 -3.79 20.66 -25.66
CA GLU A 25 -4.82 19.64 -25.44
C GLU A 25 -5.75 20.21 -24.38
N THR A 26 -6.96 20.52 -24.81
CA THR A 26 -8.00 21.03 -23.92
C THR A 26 -8.44 19.88 -23.05
N ILE A 27 -8.09 19.90 -21.74
CA ILE A 27 -8.53 18.90 -20.78
C ILE A 27 -10.06 18.85 -20.80
N PRO A 28 -10.66 17.69 -21.15
CA PRO A 28 -12.11 17.56 -21.35
C PRO A 28 -12.94 17.86 -20.09
N VAL A 29 -12.46 17.47 -18.91
CA VAL A 29 -13.15 17.73 -17.65
C VAL A 29 -12.27 18.53 -16.72
N ILE A 30 -12.73 19.73 -16.35
CA ILE A 30 -12.12 20.54 -15.29
C ILE A 30 -13.12 20.60 -14.13
N PHE A 31 -12.74 20.05 -13.00
CA PHE A 31 -13.47 20.13 -11.75
C PHE A 31 -12.81 21.20 -10.88
N THR A 32 -13.50 22.33 -10.67
CA THR A 32 -12.97 23.43 -9.88
C THR A 32 -13.67 23.48 -8.53
N ILE A 33 -12.91 23.44 -7.45
CA ILE A 33 -13.41 23.74 -6.11
C ILE A 33 -13.36 25.26 -5.95
N ASP A 34 -14.52 25.89 -5.90
CA ASP A 34 -14.66 27.35 -5.78
C ASP A 34 -14.63 27.81 -4.32
N THR A 35 -15.22 27.00 -3.43
CA THR A 35 -15.34 27.34 -2.01
C THR A 35 -15.25 26.09 -1.14
N PHE A 36 -14.48 26.18 -0.04
CA PHE A 36 -14.53 25.27 1.10
C PHE A 36 -15.32 25.92 2.25
N ASP A 37 -16.51 25.42 2.52
CA ASP A 37 -17.30 25.81 3.68
C ASP A 37 -17.06 24.80 4.82
N VAL A 38 -15.91 24.92 5.47
CA VAL A 38 -15.44 23.98 6.49
C VAL A 38 -16.42 23.88 7.67
N PRO A 39 -17.00 24.98 8.21
CA PRO A 39 -17.96 24.89 9.32
C PRO A 39 -19.21 24.06 8.99
N ASN A 40 -19.68 24.07 7.74
CA ASN A 40 -20.87 23.35 7.30
C ASN A 40 -20.55 22.01 6.61
N ASN A 41 -19.26 21.62 6.52
CA ASN A 41 -18.78 20.45 5.81
C ASN A 41 -19.34 20.37 4.38
N GLN A 42 -19.22 21.48 3.63
CA GLN A 42 -19.71 21.62 2.26
C GLN A 42 -18.67 22.24 1.35
N MET A 43 -18.84 22.02 0.05
CA MET A 43 -18.07 22.69 -1.01
C MET A 43 -19.01 23.26 -2.06
N GLU A 44 -18.59 24.36 -2.70
CA GLU A 44 -19.15 24.80 -3.97
C GLU A 44 -18.16 24.43 -5.08
N VAL A 45 -18.64 23.76 -6.12
CA VAL A 45 -17.79 23.22 -7.18
C VAL A 45 -18.36 23.55 -8.56
N THR A 46 -17.48 23.80 -9.53
CA THR A 46 -17.84 24.05 -10.93
C THR A 46 -17.31 22.93 -11.81
N PHE A 47 -18.23 22.30 -12.54
CA PHE A 47 -17.91 21.38 -13.63
C PHE A 47 -17.74 22.16 -14.93
N SER A 48 -16.69 21.90 -15.66
CA SER A 48 -16.45 22.38 -17.01
C SER A 48 -16.18 21.19 -17.92
N ILE A 49 -17.15 20.82 -18.74
CA ILE A 49 -17.16 19.63 -19.57
C ILE A 49 -17.05 20.04 -21.03
N THR A 50 -16.07 19.52 -21.75
CA THR A 50 -15.86 19.78 -23.17
C THR A 50 -16.10 18.49 -23.97
N ASN A 51 -16.94 18.52 -24.98
CA ASN A 51 -17.08 17.39 -25.91
C ASN A 51 -15.83 17.33 -26.81
N ASN A 52 -14.86 16.52 -26.43
CA ASN A 52 -13.62 16.28 -27.20
C ASN A 52 -13.76 15.20 -28.27
N SER A 53 -14.95 14.60 -28.42
CA SER A 53 -15.24 13.61 -29.46
C SER A 53 -15.54 14.25 -30.81
N ASN A 54 -15.53 13.46 -31.87
CA ASN A 54 -15.88 13.92 -33.22
C ASN A 54 -17.39 13.91 -33.52
N THR A 55 -18.21 13.48 -32.55
CA THR A 55 -19.66 13.36 -32.69
C THR A 55 -20.40 14.25 -31.67
N PRO A 56 -21.55 14.80 -32.01
CA PRO A 56 -22.34 15.57 -31.04
C PRO A 56 -22.90 14.64 -29.95
N TRP A 57 -22.90 15.11 -28.71
CA TRP A 57 -23.67 14.52 -27.62
C TRP A 57 -25.07 15.13 -27.63
N GLU A 58 -26.07 14.34 -28.04
CA GLU A 58 -27.45 14.81 -28.15
C GLU A 58 -28.10 14.80 -26.77
N GLY A 59 -28.76 15.91 -26.39
CA GLY A 59 -29.49 15.99 -25.11
C GLY A 59 -30.51 14.87 -24.94
N GLY A 60 -30.66 14.38 -23.70
CA GLY A 60 -31.50 13.24 -23.37
C GLY A 60 -30.90 11.86 -23.71
N THR A 61 -29.67 11.83 -24.25
CA THR A 61 -29.03 10.56 -24.64
C THR A 61 -27.64 10.36 -24.08
N TRP A 62 -27.14 11.24 -23.26
CA TRP A 62 -25.81 11.11 -22.68
C TRP A 62 -25.78 11.41 -21.19
N SER A 63 -24.83 10.80 -20.51
CA SER A 63 -24.58 10.95 -19.08
C SER A 63 -23.09 11.02 -18.79
N LEU A 64 -22.71 11.80 -17.77
CA LEU A 64 -21.35 11.87 -17.22
C LEU A 64 -21.24 10.97 -16.00
N HIS A 65 -20.23 10.14 -15.99
CA HIS A 65 -19.94 9.15 -14.95
C HIS A 65 -18.56 9.39 -14.33
N TRP A 66 -18.41 9.13 -13.02
CA TRP A 66 -17.12 9.21 -12.34
C TRP A 66 -17.17 8.48 -10.99
N ASN A 67 -16.01 8.28 -10.37
CA ASN A 67 -15.90 7.84 -8.99
C ASN A 67 -15.47 9.00 -8.09
N SER A 68 -15.93 8.99 -6.83
CA SER A 68 -15.46 9.89 -5.78
C SER A 68 -15.73 9.28 -4.41
N ILE A 69 -14.69 9.24 -3.55
CA ILE A 69 -14.84 8.72 -2.18
C ILE A 69 -15.60 9.74 -1.31
N PHE A 70 -15.43 11.04 -1.61
CA PHE A 70 -16.11 12.15 -0.93
C PHE A 70 -16.80 13.08 -1.92
N GLY A 71 -17.77 13.87 -1.44
CA GLY A 71 -18.41 14.91 -2.22
C GLY A 71 -19.77 14.51 -2.82
N GLU A 72 -20.79 14.35 -1.98
CA GLU A 72 -22.18 14.10 -2.41
C GLU A 72 -22.83 15.38 -2.95
N ILE A 73 -23.35 15.36 -4.19
CA ILE A 73 -24.04 16.53 -4.78
C ILE A 73 -25.35 16.80 -4.03
N ILE A 74 -25.58 18.05 -3.67
CA ILE A 74 -26.85 18.54 -3.10
C ILE A 74 -27.82 18.74 -4.27
N ILE A 75 -28.80 17.85 -4.41
CA ILE A 75 -29.68 17.70 -5.58
C ILE A 75 -30.41 19.00 -5.92
N GLU A 76 -30.80 19.79 -4.92
CA GLU A 76 -31.50 21.06 -5.09
C GLU A 76 -30.64 22.13 -5.78
N THR A 77 -29.35 21.93 -5.91
CA THR A 77 -28.42 22.86 -6.59
C THR A 77 -28.14 22.46 -8.02
N LEU A 78 -28.65 21.34 -8.49
CA LEU A 78 -28.49 20.90 -9.88
C LEU A 78 -29.17 21.85 -10.87
N PRO A 79 -28.59 22.05 -12.06
CA PRO A 79 -29.26 22.75 -13.14
C PRO A 79 -30.54 22.03 -13.55
N GLU A 80 -31.56 22.79 -13.94
CA GLU A 80 -32.83 22.24 -14.42
C GLU A 80 -32.60 21.22 -15.56
N GLY A 81 -33.21 20.03 -15.46
CA GLY A 81 -33.08 18.96 -16.43
C GLY A 81 -31.76 18.17 -16.37
N VAL A 82 -31.03 18.25 -15.24
CA VAL A 82 -29.92 17.36 -14.91
C VAL A 82 -30.38 16.47 -13.77
N GLU A 83 -30.23 15.17 -13.93
CA GLU A 83 -30.57 14.16 -12.93
C GLU A 83 -29.29 13.56 -12.34
N TYR A 84 -29.30 13.28 -11.04
CA TYR A 84 -28.17 12.75 -10.31
C TYR A 84 -28.49 11.40 -9.69
N THR A 85 -27.62 10.43 -9.89
CA THR A 85 -27.79 9.07 -9.36
C THR A 85 -26.50 8.63 -8.65
N TYR A 86 -26.68 8.10 -7.45
CA TYR A 86 -25.69 7.23 -6.80
C TYR A 86 -25.95 5.78 -7.19
N VAL A 87 -24.92 5.06 -7.54
CA VAL A 87 -25.00 3.61 -7.68
C VAL A 87 -24.64 2.96 -6.34
N ASP A 88 -25.00 1.71 -6.14
CA ASP A 88 -24.69 0.92 -4.96
C ASP A 88 -23.18 1.03 -4.63
N GLY A 89 -22.85 1.16 -3.34
CA GLY A 89 -21.48 1.53 -2.91
C GLY A 89 -21.20 3.04 -2.81
N GLN A 90 -22.14 3.88 -3.31
CA GLN A 90 -22.12 5.37 -3.20
C GLN A 90 -20.84 6.09 -3.64
N GLN A 91 -19.92 5.40 -4.30
CA GLN A 91 -18.69 5.99 -4.83
C GLN A 91 -18.71 6.07 -6.36
N TYR A 92 -19.75 5.54 -6.99
CA TYR A 92 -20.00 5.65 -8.43
C TYR A 92 -21.17 6.57 -8.70
N LEU A 93 -20.93 7.62 -9.45
CA LEU A 93 -21.77 8.81 -9.56
C LEU A 93 -22.13 9.06 -11.03
N ILE A 94 -23.38 9.46 -11.29
CA ILE A 94 -23.91 9.66 -12.63
C ILE A 94 -24.68 11.00 -12.70
N LEU A 95 -24.38 11.84 -13.69
CA LEU A 95 -25.22 12.97 -14.10
C LEU A 95 -25.80 12.69 -15.48
N ALA A 96 -27.11 12.54 -15.57
CA ALA A 96 -27.85 12.41 -16.83
C ALA A 96 -28.37 13.79 -17.29
N PHE A 97 -28.16 14.11 -18.57
CA PHE A 97 -28.45 15.43 -19.14
C PHE A 97 -29.68 15.39 -20.06
N GLY A 98 -30.72 16.16 -19.73
CA GLY A 98 -31.97 16.24 -20.47
C GLY A 98 -31.85 16.87 -21.86
N GLU A 99 -32.97 16.93 -22.62
CA GLU A 99 -33.02 17.27 -24.04
C GLU A 99 -32.36 18.63 -24.43
N LYS A 100 -32.31 19.59 -23.50
CA LYS A 100 -31.72 20.92 -23.81
C LYS A 100 -30.19 20.92 -23.85
N TYR A 101 -29.53 19.88 -23.38
CA TYR A 101 -28.07 19.81 -23.25
C TYR A 101 -27.41 19.11 -24.45
N ASN A 102 -27.43 19.81 -25.60
CA ASN A 102 -26.76 19.34 -26.81
C ASN A 102 -25.36 19.95 -26.88
N LEU A 103 -24.31 19.10 -26.97
CA LEU A 103 -22.92 19.54 -27.13
C LEU A 103 -22.36 19.04 -28.47
N LYS A 104 -22.10 19.98 -29.41
CA LYS A 104 -21.34 19.66 -30.62
C LYS A 104 -19.87 19.40 -30.26
N PRO A 105 -19.09 18.78 -31.17
CA PRO A 105 -17.64 18.68 -30.99
C PRO A 105 -17.02 20.04 -30.65
N ASN A 106 -16.20 20.06 -29.59
CA ASN A 106 -15.55 21.24 -28.99
C ASN A 106 -16.48 22.20 -28.24
N ASP A 107 -17.79 21.95 -28.18
CA ASP A 107 -18.69 22.73 -27.31
C ASP A 107 -18.39 22.43 -25.83
N LYS A 108 -18.60 23.43 -25.00
CA LYS A 108 -18.31 23.42 -23.56
C LYS A 108 -19.57 23.67 -22.75
N LEU A 109 -19.83 22.83 -21.75
CA LEU A 109 -20.86 22.98 -20.73
C LEU A 109 -20.20 23.35 -19.39
N ILE A 110 -20.69 24.46 -18.78
CA ILE A 110 -20.21 24.90 -17.47
C ILE A 110 -21.40 25.05 -16.54
N PHE A 111 -21.33 24.47 -15.34
CA PHE A 111 -22.34 24.69 -14.30
C PHE A 111 -21.70 24.46 -12.91
N SER A 112 -22.28 25.09 -11.89
CA SER A 112 -21.84 24.97 -10.51
C SER A 112 -22.90 24.24 -9.69
N VAL A 113 -22.46 23.46 -8.70
CA VAL A 113 -23.31 22.76 -7.72
C VAL A 113 -22.68 22.85 -6.33
N LYS A 114 -23.47 22.60 -5.31
CA LYS A 114 -22.96 22.37 -3.95
C LYS A 114 -22.81 20.90 -3.68
N GLN A 115 -21.77 20.55 -2.93
CA GLN A 115 -21.51 19.20 -2.45
C GLN A 115 -21.47 19.19 -0.93
N LYS A 116 -22.02 18.13 -0.34
CA LYS A 116 -21.86 17.77 1.07
C LYS A 116 -20.61 16.91 1.24
N GLY A 117 -19.84 17.17 2.28
CA GLY A 117 -18.55 16.52 2.51
C GLY A 117 -17.39 17.24 1.79
N ILE A 118 -16.36 17.59 2.55
CA ILE A 118 -15.13 18.19 2.01
C ILE A 118 -14.24 17.06 1.54
N ILE A 119 -13.72 17.16 0.32
CA ILE A 119 -12.69 16.25 -0.21
C ILE A 119 -11.40 16.52 0.58
N PRO A 120 -10.91 15.57 1.39
CA PRO A 120 -9.75 15.82 2.23
C PRO A 120 -8.43 15.76 1.45
N ARG A 121 -8.42 15.08 0.28
CA ARG A 121 -7.27 14.95 -0.63
C ARG A 121 -7.75 14.75 -2.06
N LEU A 122 -6.92 15.15 -3.02
CA LEU A 122 -7.26 15.03 -4.45
C LEU A 122 -7.47 13.57 -4.86
N ALA A 123 -6.68 12.64 -4.30
CA ALA A 123 -6.80 11.20 -4.55
C ALA A 123 -8.11 10.58 -4.03
N MET A 124 -8.89 11.29 -3.22
CA MET A 124 -10.19 10.87 -2.70
C MET A 124 -11.35 11.62 -3.37
N GLY A 125 -11.04 12.51 -4.29
CA GLY A 125 -11.99 13.31 -5.06
C GLY A 125 -12.43 12.64 -6.36
N PRO A 126 -13.06 13.43 -7.26
CA PRO A 126 -13.55 12.92 -8.54
C PRO A 126 -12.44 12.37 -9.43
N MET A 127 -12.62 11.14 -9.93
CA MET A 127 -11.66 10.44 -10.78
C MET A 127 -12.37 9.50 -11.77
N GLY A 128 -11.67 9.10 -12.84
CA GLY A 128 -12.18 8.13 -13.82
C GLY A 128 -13.44 8.62 -14.54
N PHE A 129 -13.42 9.87 -14.99
CA PHE A 129 -14.55 10.45 -15.74
C PHE A 129 -14.72 9.77 -17.10
N PHE A 130 -15.96 9.48 -17.45
CA PHE A 130 -16.34 9.07 -18.81
C PHE A 130 -17.76 9.51 -19.14
N VAL A 131 -18.06 9.61 -20.45
CA VAL A 131 -19.41 9.82 -20.96
C VAL A 131 -19.96 8.51 -21.52
N HIS A 132 -21.16 8.13 -21.08
CA HIS A 132 -21.95 7.10 -21.72
C HIS A 132 -22.98 7.73 -22.67
N ASN A 133 -23.14 7.16 -23.86
CA ASN A 133 -24.18 7.56 -24.81
C ASN A 133 -25.18 6.43 -24.99
N ASP A 134 -26.40 6.63 -24.51
CA ASP A 134 -27.48 5.64 -24.54
C ASP A 134 -27.96 5.27 -25.94
N LYS A 135 -27.85 6.19 -26.91
CA LYS A 135 -28.28 5.99 -28.30
C LYS A 135 -27.31 5.12 -29.09
N THR A 136 -26.00 5.39 -28.91
CA THR A 136 -24.93 4.65 -29.61
C THR A 136 -24.42 3.44 -28.82
N LYS A 137 -24.74 3.38 -27.52
CA LYS A 137 -24.23 2.41 -26.54
C LYS A 137 -22.69 2.42 -26.45
N THR A 138 -22.08 3.60 -26.54
CA THR A 138 -20.64 3.80 -26.51
C THR A 138 -20.23 4.57 -25.27
N ASN A 139 -19.03 4.29 -24.77
CA ASN A 139 -18.37 5.05 -23.72
C ASN A 139 -17.21 5.87 -24.30
N THR A 140 -16.90 6.99 -23.65
CA THR A 140 -15.75 7.83 -23.97
C THR A 140 -15.10 8.25 -22.67
N ASP A 141 -13.90 7.71 -22.36
CA ASP A 141 -13.14 8.14 -21.20
C ASP A 141 -12.59 9.55 -21.37
N LEU A 142 -12.62 10.34 -20.31
CA LEU A 142 -12.28 11.75 -20.33
C LEU A 142 -11.14 12.05 -19.35
N GLU A 143 -10.06 12.62 -19.86
CA GLU A 143 -9.03 13.19 -19.01
C GLU A 143 -9.63 14.30 -18.13
N SER A 144 -9.19 14.36 -16.86
CA SER A 144 -9.73 15.32 -15.91
C SER A 144 -8.64 16.02 -15.10
N LYS A 145 -8.98 17.21 -14.59
CA LYS A 145 -8.13 17.99 -13.70
C LYS A 145 -8.94 18.62 -12.57
N ILE A 146 -8.44 18.53 -11.35
CA ILE A 146 -8.99 19.23 -10.19
C ILE A 146 -8.23 20.54 -9.97
N ILE A 147 -8.96 21.67 -9.87
CA ILE A 147 -8.42 22.99 -9.52
C ILE A 147 -8.97 23.36 -8.14
N TRP A 148 -8.09 23.71 -7.19
CA TRP A 148 -8.48 23.93 -5.80
C TRP A 148 -7.71 25.06 -5.08
N LYS A 149 -6.47 25.36 -5.52
CA LYS A 149 -5.54 26.26 -4.80
C LYS A 149 -6.03 27.70 -4.60
N ASN A 150 -7.00 28.12 -5.40
CA ASN A 150 -7.60 29.48 -5.32
C ASN A 150 -9.01 29.47 -4.72
N ALA A 151 -9.45 28.35 -4.14
CA ALA A 151 -10.77 28.23 -3.53
C ALA A 151 -10.92 29.17 -2.33
N LYS A 152 -12.07 29.79 -2.18
CA LYS A 152 -12.42 30.57 -0.98
C LYS A 152 -12.51 29.64 0.22
N GLY A 153 -12.10 30.09 1.40
CA GLY A 153 -12.16 29.28 2.63
C GLY A 153 -11.10 28.19 2.74
N ILE A 154 -10.14 28.14 1.79
CA ILE A 154 -9.03 27.17 1.83
C ILE A 154 -8.20 27.28 3.12
N GLU A 155 -8.10 28.48 3.70
CA GLU A 155 -7.44 28.73 4.98
C GLU A 155 -8.08 27.97 6.14
N GLY A 156 -9.37 27.65 6.05
CA GLY A 156 -10.09 26.82 7.04
C GLY A 156 -9.66 25.37 7.08
N LEU A 157 -8.97 24.88 6.04
CA LEU A 157 -8.43 23.51 6.00
C LEU A 157 -7.19 23.34 6.89
N ASN A 158 -6.54 24.44 7.32
CA ASN A 158 -5.30 24.39 8.12
C ASN A 158 -4.20 23.51 7.49
N LEU A 159 -3.97 23.67 6.18
CA LEU A 159 -2.94 22.93 5.46
C LEU A 159 -1.54 23.28 6.00
N PRO A 160 -0.62 22.29 6.15
CA PRO A 160 0.74 22.55 6.62
C PRO A 160 1.48 23.56 5.73
N SER A 161 1.94 24.63 6.34
CA SER A 161 2.77 25.65 5.69
C SER A 161 4.24 25.20 5.54
N ALA A 162 5.02 25.96 4.79
CA ALA A 162 6.47 25.77 4.73
C ALA A 162 7.13 25.92 6.11
N ALA A 163 6.62 26.83 6.96
CA ALA A 163 7.12 27.07 8.31
C ALA A 163 6.80 25.91 9.25
N ASP A 164 5.60 25.30 9.14
CA ASP A 164 5.24 24.13 9.94
C ASP A 164 6.18 22.97 9.63
N ARG A 165 6.45 22.69 8.35
CA ARG A 165 7.44 21.66 7.94
C ARG A 165 8.84 21.98 8.42
N TYR A 166 9.27 23.25 8.35
CA TYR A 166 10.57 23.67 8.86
C TYR A 166 10.71 23.37 10.36
N THR A 167 9.65 23.61 11.13
CA THR A 167 9.59 23.28 12.57
C THR A 167 9.59 21.78 12.80
N THR A 168 8.81 21.01 12.00
CA THR A 168 8.79 19.54 12.08
C THR A 168 10.18 18.93 11.86
N TYR A 169 11.01 19.55 11.00
CA TYR A 169 12.37 19.10 10.69
C TYR A 169 13.45 19.77 11.53
N GLU A 170 13.11 20.48 12.62
CA GLU A 170 14.06 21.30 13.41
C GLU A 170 15.24 20.53 13.99
N THR A 171 15.06 19.24 14.28
CA THR A 171 16.06 18.38 14.89
C THR A 171 16.89 17.60 13.87
N LEU A 172 16.63 17.78 12.57
CA LEU A 172 17.33 17.10 11.49
C LEU A 172 18.50 17.95 10.98
N GLU A 173 19.71 17.49 11.27
CA GLU A 173 20.96 18.08 10.85
C GLU A 173 21.71 17.11 9.95
N LEU A 174 22.44 17.61 8.95
CA LEU A 174 23.28 16.78 8.10
C LEU A 174 24.45 16.22 8.91
N LEU A 175 24.53 14.91 9.04
CA LEU A 175 25.61 14.19 9.73
C LEU A 175 26.72 13.81 8.75
N SER A 176 27.95 13.67 9.29
CA SER A 176 29.07 13.13 8.53
C SER A 176 28.87 11.62 8.28
N LYS A 177 29.40 11.12 7.16
CA LYS A 177 29.19 9.74 6.70
C LYS A 177 29.73 8.65 7.65
N ASP A 178 30.70 8.98 8.51
CA ASP A 178 31.23 8.08 9.56
C ASP A 178 30.23 7.82 10.71
N GLN A 179 29.19 8.65 10.84
CA GLN A 179 28.14 8.51 11.84
C GLN A 179 26.94 7.69 11.33
N LEU A 180 26.92 7.31 10.04
CA LEU A 180 25.76 6.67 9.39
C LEU A 180 25.85 5.14 9.45
N ASP A 181 24.68 4.50 9.51
CA ASP A 181 24.57 3.04 9.47
C ASP A 181 24.93 2.49 8.09
N TRP A 182 25.72 1.42 8.07
CA TRP A 182 26.07 0.68 6.85
C TRP A 182 25.00 -0.29 6.42
N VAL A 183 24.19 -0.77 7.36
CA VAL A 183 23.13 -1.76 7.11
C VAL A 183 21.85 -1.32 7.78
N ILE A 184 20.75 -1.39 7.06
CA ILE A 184 19.39 -1.27 7.57
C ILE A 184 18.63 -2.55 7.16
N PRO A 185 17.91 -3.23 8.07
CA PRO A 185 17.76 -2.94 9.52
C PRO A 185 19.07 -2.97 10.27
N THR A 186 19.20 -2.04 11.25
CA THR A 186 20.43 -1.90 12.06
C THR A 186 20.70 -3.19 12.82
N PRO A 187 21.89 -3.79 12.68
CA PRO A 187 22.26 -5.03 13.36
C PRO A 187 22.25 -4.93 14.88
N GLU A 188 22.03 -6.04 15.57
CA GLU A 188 22.07 -6.09 17.04
C GLU A 188 23.40 -5.59 17.61
N LYS A 189 24.51 -5.96 16.98
CA LYS A 189 25.86 -5.48 17.33
C LYS A 189 26.65 -5.21 16.06
N GLN A 190 27.34 -4.07 16.03
CA GLN A 190 28.27 -3.72 14.98
C GLN A 190 29.49 -2.98 15.57
N ASN A 191 30.70 -3.40 15.14
CA ASN A 191 31.96 -2.77 15.51
C ASN A 191 32.71 -2.37 14.25
N PHE A 192 32.87 -1.06 14.05
CA PHE A 192 33.61 -0.47 12.93
C PHE A 192 35.03 -0.18 13.32
N ASN A 193 36.03 -0.62 12.52
CA ASN A 193 37.46 -0.50 12.81
C ASN A 193 38.25 0.16 11.66
N GLY A 194 37.59 0.93 10.81
CA GLY A 194 38.22 1.62 9.68
C GLY A 194 37.75 1.17 8.31
N GLU A 195 38.44 1.61 7.28
CA GLU A 195 38.10 1.29 5.88
C GLU A 195 39.30 0.64 5.18
N TYR A 196 38.99 -0.27 4.23
CA TYR A 196 39.99 -0.92 3.38
C TYR A 196 39.63 -0.76 1.89
N ARG A 197 40.65 -0.89 1.03
CA ARG A 197 40.49 -0.77 -0.41
C ARG A 197 39.46 -1.74 -0.97
N LEU A 198 38.60 -1.27 -1.89
CA LEU A 198 37.68 -2.12 -2.64
C LEU A 198 38.46 -3.17 -3.46
N PRO A 199 38.17 -4.47 -3.30
CA PRO A 199 38.73 -5.50 -4.20
C PRO A 199 38.07 -5.38 -5.58
N SER A 200 38.77 -5.86 -6.61
CA SER A 200 38.24 -5.89 -7.98
C SER A 200 37.24 -7.03 -8.19
N ALA A 201 37.28 -8.04 -7.35
CA ALA A 201 36.38 -9.17 -7.44
C ALA A 201 36.31 -9.98 -6.12
N LEU A 202 35.21 -10.72 -5.95
CA LEU A 202 34.90 -11.53 -4.78
C LEU A 202 34.55 -12.97 -5.19
N ASN A 203 35.19 -13.96 -4.61
CA ASN A 203 34.89 -15.38 -4.84
C ASN A 203 34.49 -16.11 -3.55
N PHE A 204 33.52 -17.00 -3.64
CA PHE A 204 33.08 -17.87 -2.55
C PHE A 204 32.40 -19.15 -3.02
N GLU A 205 32.36 -20.14 -2.13
CA GLU A 205 31.59 -21.36 -2.29
C GLU A 205 30.73 -21.58 -1.03
N LEU A 206 29.50 -22.05 -1.22
CA LEU A 206 28.54 -22.35 -0.16
C LEU A 206 28.48 -23.85 0.07
N ASN A 207 29.42 -24.38 0.85
CA ASN A 207 29.48 -25.81 1.18
C ASN A 207 28.72 -26.09 2.48
N GLY A 208 27.84 -27.10 2.47
CA GLY A 208 27.12 -27.58 3.66
C GLY A 208 25.82 -26.85 3.98
N PHE A 209 25.33 -25.98 3.09
CA PHE A 209 24.06 -25.29 3.20
C PHE A 209 23.12 -25.61 2.02
N LYS A 210 21.81 -25.64 2.31
CA LYS A 210 20.76 -25.84 1.30
C LYS A 210 20.32 -24.50 0.69
N ILE A 211 21.24 -23.85 -0.01
CA ILE A 211 20.98 -22.60 -0.73
C ILE A 211 21.67 -22.68 -2.10
N ASP A 212 21.00 -22.16 -3.12
CA ASP A 212 21.59 -22.12 -4.45
C ASP A 212 22.71 -21.08 -4.51
N THR A 213 23.94 -21.58 -4.71
CA THR A 213 25.13 -20.72 -4.82
C THR A 213 25.04 -19.77 -6.01
N ASN A 214 24.46 -20.21 -7.15
CA ASN A 214 24.32 -19.36 -8.34
C ASN A 214 23.31 -18.24 -8.09
N PHE A 215 22.22 -18.54 -7.39
CA PHE A 215 21.27 -17.51 -6.96
C PHE A 215 21.96 -16.43 -6.11
N ILE A 216 22.69 -16.80 -5.07
CA ILE A 216 23.41 -15.84 -4.22
C ILE A 216 24.45 -15.04 -5.03
N LYS A 217 25.18 -15.68 -5.95
CA LYS A 217 26.14 -14.98 -6.84
C LYS A 217 25.45 -13.93 -7.72
N THR A 218 24.35 -14.32 -8.35
CA THR A 218 23.58 -13.42 -9.21
C THR A 218 23.02 -12.26 -8.39
N ARG A 219 22.39 -12.55 -7.24
CA ARG A 219 21.84 -11.57 -6.35
C ARG A 219 22.89 -10.58 -5.84
N LEU A 220 24.06 -11.06 -5.41
CA LEU A 220 25.13 -10.18 -4.94
C LEU A 220 25.77 -9.36 -6.08
N GLN A 221 25.69 -9.82 -7.35
CA GLN A 221 26.21 -9.08 -8.50
C GLN A 221 25.31 -7.89 -8.90
N GLU A 222 24.02 -7.95 -8.55
CA GLU A 222 23.06 -6.89 -8.92
C GLU A 222 23.51 -5.52 -8.43
N GLY A 223 23.57 -4.54 -9.31
CA GLY A 223 23.96 -3.15 -9.02
C GLY A 223 25.46 -2.94 -8.72
N LEU A 224 26.27 -4.01 -8.61
CA LEU A 224 27.71 -3.91 -8.34
C LEU A 224 28.55 -3.86 -9.60
N THR A 225 29.63 -3.06 -9.59
CA THR A 225 30.65 -3.03 -10.65
C THR A 225 31.76 -4.04 -10.41
N ILE A 226 32.01 -4.41 -9.15
CA ILE A 226 32.92 -5.50 -8.80
C ILE A 226 32.41 -6.84 -9.35
N LYS A 227 33.32 -7.74 -9.74
CA LYS A 227 32.94 -9.04 -10.28
C LYS A 227 32.73 -10.05 -9.15
N VAL A 228 31.59 -10.72 -9.16
CA VAL A 228 31.30 -11.83 -8.25
C VAL A 228 31.57 -13.16 -8.93
N ASN A 229 32.51 -13.95 -8.39
CA ASN A 229 32.94 -15.26 -8.91
C ASN A 229 33.42 -15.25 -10.36
N SER A 230 34.38 -14.38 -10.69
CA SER A 230 35.11 -14.42 -11.98
C SER A 230 36.21 -15.47 -11.94
N ASP A 231 36.64 -15.98 -13.13
CA ASP A 231 37.77 -16.89 -13.27
C ASP A 231 39.13 -16.20 -13.03
N GLU A 232 39.13 -14.92 -12.67
CA GLU A 232 40.34 -14.16 -12.39
C GLU A 232 40.90 -14.57 -11.02
N LYS A 233 42.24 -14.74 -10.95
CA LYS A 233 42.94 -15.07 -9.69
C LYS A 233 42.82 -13.87 -8.73
N LEU A 234 42.13 -14.09 -7.61
CA LEU A 234 41.68 -12.99 -6.74
C LEU A 234 42.46 -12.94 -5.43
N ASP A 235 42.67 -11.71 -4.97
CA ASP A 235 43.36 -11.43 -3.72
C ASP A 235 42.44 -11.44 -2.48
N TYR A 236 41.11 -11.74 -2.68
CA TYR A 236 40.16 -11.63 -1.60
C TYR A 236 39.23 -12.87 -1.49
N ASN A 237 39.23 -13.48 -0.31
CA ASN A 237 38.49 -14.71 -0.04
C ASN A 237 37.31 -14.45 0.90
N LEU A 238 36.10 -14.89 0.48
CA LEU A 238 34.94 -15.01 1.36
C LEU A 238 34.80 -16.47 1.80
N SER A 239 34.73 -16.71 3.12
CA SER A 239 34.50 -18.03 3.70
C SER A 239 33.18 -18.08 4.43
N VAL A 240 32.42 -19.15 4.22
CA VAL A 240 31.14 -19.40 4.91
C VAL A 240 31.30 -20.61 5.81
N ILE A 241 30.95 -20.46 7.09
CA ILE A 241 31.22 -21.46 8.14
C ILE A 241 29.91 -21.76 8.86
N LYS A 242 29.62 -23.06 9.02
CA LYS A 242 28.48 -23.52 9.82
C LYS A 242 28.78 -23.35 11.32
N ASN A 243 27.93 -22.59 12.02
CA ASN A 243 28.02 -22.34 13.46
C ASN A 243 26.69 -22.67 14.13
N ASN A 244 26.59 -23.90 14.67
CA ASN A 244 25.35 -24.40 15.29
C ASN A 244 24.99 -23.74 16.63
N SER A 245 25.80 -22.79 17.13
CA SER A 245 25.47 -22.03 18.34
C SER A 245 24.55 -20.83 18.04
N LEU A 246 24.43 -20.46 16.77
CA LEU A 246 23.54 -19.38 16.32
C LEU A 246 22.11 -19.90 16.14
N SER A 247 21.11 -19.02 16.29
CA SER A 247 19.72 -19.33 15.94
C SER A 247 19.54 -19.42 14.42
N GLU A 248 18.42 -19.98 13.97
CA GLU A 248 18.16 -20.30 12.55
C GLU A 248 18.37 -19.13 11.58
N GLU A 249 17.94 -17.93 11.96
CA GLU A 249 18.04 -16.73 11.13
C GLU A 249 19.22 -15.81 11.53
N ALA A 250 19.97 -16.16 12.60
CA ALA A 250 21.09 -15.37 13.06
C ALA A 250 22.33 -15.56 12.19
N TYR A 251 23.15 -14.53 12.12
CA TYR A 251 24.42 -14.57 11.40
C TYR A 251 25.51 -13.73 12.07
N LYS A 252 26.78 -14.04 11.74
CA LYS A 252 27.92 -13.18 11.99
C LYS A 252 28.63 -12.90 10.69
N LEU A 253 28.82 -11.61 10.38
CA LEU A 253 29.55 -11.12 9.21
C LEU A 253 30.79 -10.35 9.67
N ILE A 254 31.95 -10.77 9.19
CA ILE A 254 33.26 -10.17 9.54
C ILE A 254 33.94 -9.77 8.24
N ILE A 255 34.20 -8.49 8.05
CA ILE A 255 34.97 -7.91 6.93
C ILE A 255 36.30 -7.43 7.50
N LEU A 256 37.40 -8.01 7.01
CA LEU A 256 38.77 -7.69 7.37
C LEU A 256 39.53 -7.15 6.14
N GLU A 257 40.80 -6.77 6.32
CA GLU A 257 41.65 -6.28 5.23
C GLU A 257 41.89 -7.31 4.14
N ASP A 258 41.92 -8.60 4.47
CA ASP A 258 42.32 -9.69 3.57
C ASP A 258 41.22 -10.73 3.30
N LYS A 259 40.08 -10.64 3.98
CA LYS A 259 39.02 -11.67 3.85
C LYS A 259 37.67 -11.21 4.41
N ILE A 260 36.61 -11.87 3.94
CA ILE A 260 35.27 -11.86 4.53
C ILE A 260 34.97 -13.23 5.14
N LYS A 261 34.37 -13.23 6.30
CA LYS A 261 33.90 -14.46 6.98
C LYS A 261 32.42 -14.31 7.34
N ILE A 262 31.61 -15.30 6.95
CA ILE A 262 30.20 -15.41 7.34
C ILE A 262 30.03 -16.68 8.18
N GLU A 263 29.37 -16.57 9.33
CA GLU A 263 28.98 -17.68 10.19
C GLU A 263 27.46 -17.69 10.35
N ALA A 264 26.80 -18.83 10.14
CA ALA A 264 25.38 -19.06 10.40
C ALA A 264 25.11 -20.52 10.71
N SER A 265 23.95 -20.83 11.31
CA SER A 265 23.51 -22.19 11.56
C SER A 265 22.75 -22.80 10.38
N GLU A 266 21.92 -21.99 9.70
CA GLU A 266 21.03 -22.41 8.62
C GLU A 266 21.09 -21.47 7.40
N SER A 267 20.48 -21.88 6.29
CA SER A 267 20.48 -21.15 5.02
C SER A 267 19.87 -19.75 5.13
N ALA A 268 18.87 -19.55 6.00
CA ALA A 268 18.26 -18.24 6.22
C ALA A 268 19.27 -17.22 6.78
N GLY A 269 20.06 -17.61 7.79
CA GLY A 269 21.11 -16.74 8.33
C GLY A 269 22.18 -16.39 7.30
N ILE A 270 22.55 -17.35 6.43
CA ILE A 270 23.45 -17.08 5.29
C ILE A 270 22.84 -16.06 4.34
N PHE A 271 21.57 -16.23 3.97
CA PHE A 271 20.87 -15.31 3.07
C PHE A 271 20.90 -13.87 3.63
N TYR A 272 20.52 -13.69 4.90
CA TYR A 272 20.52 -12.36 5.52
C TYR A 272 21.91 -11.76 5.70
N ALA A 273 22.94 -12.59 5.90
CA ALA A 273 24.32 -12.13 5.91
C ALA A 273 24.74 -11.58 4.53
N PHE A 274 24.33 -12.25 3.44
CA PHE A 274 24.60 -11.79 2.09
C PHE A 274 23.82 -10.51 1.74
N GLU A 275 22.57 -10.34 2.16
CA GLU A 275 21.82 -9.09 1.96
C GLU A 275 22.49 -7.92 2.73
N SER A 276 23.02 -8.16 3.94
CA SER A 276 23.80 -7.14 4.66
C SER A 276 25.12 -6.81 3.96
N LEU A 277 25.84 -7.82 3.47
CA LEU A 277 27.04 -7.62 2.67
C LEU A 277 26.73 -6.84 1.39
N HIS A 278 25.65 -7.16 0.70
CA HIS A 278 25.22 -6.48 -0.53
C HIS A 278 24.98 -4.98 -0.29
N GLN A 279 24.25 -4.60 0.79
CA GLN A 279 24.08 -3.19 1.16
C GLN A 279 25.43 -2.50 1.39
N ILE A 280 26.35 -3.12 2.14
CA ILE A 280 27.70 -2.58 2.42
C ILE A 280 28.47 -2.32 1.12
N LEU A 281 28.46 -3.29 0.19
CA LEU A 281 29.20 -3.18 -1.06
C LEU A 281 28.64 -2.08 -1.97
N LEU A 282 27.30 -2.03 -2.10
CA LEU A 282 26.62 -1.00 -2.90
C LEU A 282 26.87 0.41 -2.35
N ILE A 283 26.80 0.59 -1.03
CA ILE A 283 27.08 1.87 -0.37
C ILE A 283 28.53 2.28 -0.58
N ALA A 284 29.48 1.36 -0.39
CA ALA A 284 30.90 1.63 -0.58
C ALA A 284 31.22 2.07 -2.02
N GLU A 285 30.63 1.39 -3.03
CA GLU A 285 30.78 1.82 -4.43
C GLU A 285 30.12 3.16 -4.72
N ASN A 286 28.92 3.45 -4.16
CA ASN A 286 28.26 4.75 -4.33
C ASN A 286 29.06 5.91 -3.70
N GLU A 287 29.75 5.65 -2.58
CA GLU A 287 30.55 6.64 -1.90
C GLU A 287 31.98 6.75 -2.44
N GLU A 288 32.36 5.91 -3.43
CA GLU A 288 33.72 5.79 -3.97
C GLU A 288 34.76 5.54 -2.88
N LYS A 289 34.36 4.78 -1.84
CA LYS A 289 35.16 4.48 -0.64
C LYS A 289 35.60 3.03 -0.60
N GLY A 290 36.51 2.72 0.29
CA GLY A 290 36.85 1.35 0.66
C GLY A 290 35.74 0.65 1.42
N TRP A 291 35.85 -0.69 1.57
CA TRP A 291 34.95 -1.44 2.42
C TRP A 291 35.22 -1.16 3.88
N PRO A 292 34.17 -1.12 4.73
CA PRO A 292 34.39 -0.98 6.16
C PRO A 292 35.07 -2.26 6.72
N ILE A 293 36.07 -2.12 7.54
CA ILE A 293 36.53 -3.20 8.42
C ILE A 293 35.52 -3.26 9.56
N ILE A 294 34.62 -4.25 9.49
CA ILE A 294 33.46 -4.32 10.37
C ILE A 294 33.18 -5.74 10.84
N THR A 295 32.72 -5.87 12.09
CA THR A 295 32.11 -7.10 12.61
C THR A 295 30.67 -6.83 12.97
N ILE A 296 29.77 -7.64 12.39
CA ILE A 296 28.33 -7.62 12.63
C ILE A 296 27.94 -8.96 13.28
N GLU A 297 27.21 -8.90 14.39
CA GLU A 297 26.45 -10.01 14.97
C GLU A 297 24.98 -9.61 14.97
N ASP A 298 24.13 -10.44 14.35
CA ASP A 298 22.76 -10.03 14.08
C ASP A 298 21.78 -11.18 14.17
N THR A 299 20.55 -10.88 14.65
CA THR A 299 19.45 -11.81 14.76
C THR A 299 18.13 -11.05 14.72
N PRO A 300 17.09 -11.56 14.05
CA PRO A 300 15.80 -10.88 14.03
C PRO A 300 15.13 -10.86 15.39
N ARG A 301 14.52 -9.73 15.71
CA ARG A 301 13.71 -9.57 16.92
C ARG A 301 12.42 -10.39 16.87
N PHE A 302 11.76 -10.44 15.71
CA PHE A 302 10.50 -11.12 15.50
C PHE A 302 10.59 -12.19 14.42
N LYS A 303 9.88 -13.32 14.65
CA LYS A 303 9.79 -14.43 13.68
C LYS A 303 8.92 -14.08 12.47
N ASN A 304 7.83 -13.32 12.68
CA ASN A 304 6.99 -12.81 11.61
C ASN A 304 7.34 -11.35 11.31
N ARG A 305 7.79 -11.12 10.09
CA ARG A 305 8.14 -9.78 9.56
C ARG A 305 7.44 -9.65 8.22
N GLY A 306 6.17 -9.25 8.28
CA GLY A 306 5.26 -9.32 7.13
C GLY A 306 5.08 -8.00 6.40
N PHE A 307 4.75 -8.12 5.11
CA PHE A 307 4.17 -7.04 4.32
C PHE A 307 2.98 -7.60 3.55
N MET A 308 1.86 -6.87 3.53
CA MET A 308 0.67 -7.18 2.75
C MET A 308 0.54 -6.20 1.58
N SER A 309 0.32 -6.73 0.38
CA SER A 309 -0.03 -5.97 -0.82
C SER A 309 -1.46 -6.28 -1.25
N ASP A 310 -2.28 -5.25 -1.35
CA ASP A 310 -3.61 -5.33 -1.95
C ASP A 310 -3.49 -5.20 -3.48
N VAL A 311 -3.90 -6.23 -4.22
CA VAL A 311 -4.02 -6.20 -5.68
C VAL A 311 -5.47 -6.25 -6.14
N ALA A 312 -6.43 -6.29 -5.19
CA ALA A 312 -7.84 -6.42 -5.48
C ALA A 312 -8.48 -5.08 -5.86
N ARG A 313 -8.25 -4.00 -5.07
CA ARG A 313 -8.81 -2.67 -5.37
C ARG A 313 -8.20 -2.09 -6.62
N ASN A 314 -6.87 -2.08 -6.72
CA ASN A 314 -6.14 -1.76 -7.96
C ASN A 314 -5.11 -2.86 -8.23
N PHE A 315 -5.09 -3.36 -9.46
CA PHE A 315 -4.28 -4.49 -9.86
C PHE A 315 -2.87 -4.05 -10.26
N TYR A 316 -1.89 -4.85 -9.87
CA TYR A 316 -0.49 -4.71 -10.27
C TYR A 316 0.01 -6.04 -10.86
N PRO A 317 0.77 -6.00 -11.98
CA PRO A 317 1.24 -7.20 -12.66
C PRO A 317 2.31 -7.94 -11.84
N LYS A 318 2.57 -9.19 -12.23
CA LYS A 318 3.57 -10.06 -11.61
C LYS A 318 4.91 -9.37 -11.42
N GLU A 319 5.38 -8.63 -12.41
CA GLU A 319 6.67 -7.95 -12.41
C GLU A 319 6.81 -6.98 -11.21
N LYS A 320 5.75 -6.25 -10.89
CA LYS A 320 5.71 -5.39 -9.69
C LYS A 320 5.79 -6.21 -8.41
N LEU A 321 5.10 -7.35 -8.35
CA LEU A 321 5.14 -8.22 -7.17
C LEU A 321 6.52 -8.86 -6.96
N LEU A 322 7.21 -9.22 -8.04
CA LEU A 322 8.60 -9.70 -7.98
C LEU A 322 9.54 -8.59 -7.47
N GLN A 323 9.36 -7.34 -7.93
CA GLN A 323 10.13 -6.20 -7.44
C GLN A 323 9.91 -5.96 -5.93
N ILE A 324 8.67 -6.09 -5.44
CA ILE A 324 8.35 -5.99 -4.00
C ILE A 324 9.09 -7.09 -3.22
N LEU A 325 9.14 -8.31 -3.74
CA LEU A 325 9.88 -9.42 -3.11
C LEU A 325 11.39 -9.14 -3.03
N ASP A 326 11.97 -8.45 -4.01
CA ASP A 326 13.37 -8.00 -3.96
C ASP A 326 13.60 -6.95 -2.87
N TYR A 327 12.68 -6.01 -2.71
CA TYR A 327 12.74 -5.02 -1.62
C TYR A 327 12.61 -5.70 -0.25
N MET A 328 11.65 -6.62 -0.10
CA MET A 328 11.46 -7.39 1.13
C MET A 328 12.70 -8.21 1.49
N ALA A 329 13.34 -8.85 0.52
CA ALA A 329 14.57 -9.62 0.70
C ALA A 329 15.72 -8.74 1.21
N LEU A 330 15.98 -7.62 0.52
CA LEU A 330 17.05 -6.66 0.87
C LEU A 330 16.91 -6.14 2.31
N TYR A 331 15.66 -5.93 2.77
CA TYR A 331 15.34 -5.43 4.10
C TYR A 331 14.87 -6.52 5.08
N LYS A 332 15.15 -7.80 4.78
CA LYS A 332 15.01 -8.97 5.67
C LYS A 332 13.58 -9.26 6.15
N LEU A 333 12.56 -8.88 5.37
CA LEU A 333 11.18 -9.30 5.60
C LEU A 333 10.98 -10.73 5.08
N ASN A 334 10.08 -11.51 5.70
CA ASN A 334 9.96 -12.95 5.41
C ASN A 334 8.53 -13.47 5.20
N ARG A 335 7.52 -12.60 5.21
CA ARG A 335 6.11 -12.96 4.97
C ARG A 335 5.50 -11.96 3.99
N PHE A 336 5.02 -12.47 2.86
CA PHE A 336 4.32 -11.68 1.84
C PHE A 336 2.85 -12.12 1.80
N ASP A 337 1.96 -11.33 2.42
CA ASP A 337 0.52 -11.53 2.37
C ASP A 337 -0.01 -10.88 1.09
N LEU A 338 -0.52 -11.69 0.17
CA LEU A 338 -1.02 -11.25 -1.12
C LEU A 338 -2.54 -11.27 -1.13
N LYS A 339 -3.16 -10.09 -0.98
CA LYS A 339 -4.61 -9.92 -0.99
C LYS A 339 -5.14 -9.98 -2.41
N LEU A 340 -5.62 -11.16 -2.79
CA LEU A 340 -6.03 -11.51 -4.14
C LEU A 340 -7.49 -11.18 -4.46
N THR A 341 -8.33 -10.94 -3.44
CA THR A 341 -9.76 -10.72 -3.63
C THR A 341 -10.33 -9.71 -2.67
N ASP A 342 -11.32 -8.94 -3.15
CA ASP A 342 -12.12 -8.01 -2.37
C ASP A 342 -13.47 -7.75 -3.07
N ASP A 343 -14.21 -6.74 -2.63
CA ASP A 343 -15.46 -6.30 -3.24
C ASP A 343 -15.28 -5.85 -4.70
N ASP A 344 -14.14 -5.23 -5.00
CA ASP A 344 -13.86 -4.54 -6.24
C ASP A 344 -12.94 -5.32 -7.20
N GLY A 345 -12.56 -6.54 -6.84
CA GLY A 345 -11.71 -7.33 -7.69
C GLY A 345 -11.44 -8.77 -7.23
N TRP A 346 -11.37 -9.67 -8.20
CA TRP A 346 -10.88 -11.05 -8.07
C TRP A 346 -9.64 -11.22 -8.96
N ARG A 347 -8.47 -11.47 -8.39
CA ARG A 347 -7.18 -11.32 -9.07
C ARG A 347 -6.38 -12.61 -9.24
N ILE A 348 -7.03 -13.77 -9.19
CA ILE A 348 -6.38 -15.07 -9.41
C ILE A 348 -7.22 -15.99 -10.28
N GLU A 349 -6.62 -16.59 -11.30
CA GLU A 349 -7.27 -17.59 -12.16
C GLU A 349 -7.56 -18.87 -11.40
N ILE A 350 -8.80 -19.36 -11.50
CA ILE A 350 -9.24 -20.64 -10.90
C ILE A 350 -9.79 -21.56 -12.00
N PRO A 351 -9.16 -22.70 -12.25
CA PRO A 351 -9.62 -23.65 -13.27
C PRO A 351 -11.07 -24.04 -13.12
N GLY A 352 -11.87 -23.89 -14.20
CA GLY A 352 -13.28 -24.21 -14.26
C GLY A 352 -14.24 -23.17 -13.66
N LEU A 353 -13.71 -22.00 -13.28
CA LEU A 353 -14.48 -20.83 -12.83
C LEU A 353 -13.99 -19.56 -13.57
N PRO A 354 -14.08 -19.50 -14.91
CA PRO A 354 -13.58 -18.38 -15.69
C PRO A 354 -14.28 -17.05 -15.36
N GLU A 355 -15.53 -17.10 -14.88
CA GLU A 355 -16.29 -15.91 -14.51
C GLU A 355 -15.61 -15.10 -13.40
N LEU A 356 -14.82 -15.74 -12.53
CA LEU A 356 -14.06 -15.06 -11.47
C LEU A 356 -13.09 -14.01 -12.01
N THR A 357 -12.43 -14.30 -13.13
CA THR A 357 -11.50 -13.36 -13.77
C THR A 357 -12.15 -12.56 -14.90
N GLN A 358 -13.10 -13.13 -15.63
CA GLN A 358 -13.78 -12.46 -16.73
C GLN A 358 -14.72 -11.35 -16.25
N VAL A 359 -15.45 -11.60 -15.16
CA VAL A 359 -16.36 -10.63 -14.52
C VAL A 359 -15.67 -9.96 -13.34
N GLY A 360 -15.23 -10.75 -12.34
CA GLY A 360 -14.64 -10.25 -11.11
C GLY A 360 -13.26 -9.62 -11.28
N GLY A 361 -12.55 -9.90 -12.37
CA GLY A 361 -11.24 -9.30 -12.69
C GLY A 361 -11.30 -7.99 -13.48
N ASN A 362 -12.50 -7.50 -13.82
CA ASN A 362 -12.69 -6.34 -14.67
C ASN A 362 -13.72 -5.37 -14.10
N ARG A 363 -13.49 -4.07 -14.21
CA ARG A 363 -14.41 -3.00 -13.83
C ARG A 363 -14.72 -2.08 -15.00
N GLY A 364 -15.91 -1.51 -15.03
CA GLY A 364 -16.29 -0.55 -16.04
C GLY A 364 -17.80 -0.38 -16.14
N TYR A 365 -18.26 0.34 -17.15
CA TYR A 365 -19.68 0.56 -17.38
C TYR A 365 -20.39 -0.79 -17.67
N THR A 366 -21.41 -1.09 -16.90
CA THR A 366 -22.25 -2.27 -17.04
C THR A 366 -23.67 -1.95 -16.58
N GLN A 367 -24.68 -2.70 -17.06
CA GLN A 367 -26.07 -2.53 -16.64
C GLN A 367 -26.49 -3.54 -15.55
N ASP A 368 -25.89 -4.72 -15.49
CA ASP A 368 -26.33 -5.84 -14.65
C ASP A 368 -25.17 -6.63 -14.01
N GLU A 369 -23.94 -6.22 -14.23
CA GLU A 369 -22.72 -6.87 -13.74
C GLU A 369 -22.57 -8.35 -14.18
N ASN A 370 -23.14 -8.72 -15.33
CA ASN A 370 -22.95 -10.07 -15.89
C ASN A 370 -21.70 -10.19 -16.78
N ASP A 371 -21.08 -9.07 -17.15
CA ASP A 371 -19.85 -8.98 -17.96
C ASP A 371 -18.65 -8.42 -17.21
N ARG A 372 -18.87 -7.53 -16.26
CA ARG A 372 -17.83 -6.88 -15.42
C ARG A 372 -18.48 -6.24 -14.18
N LEU A 373 -17.68 -5.85 -13.20
CA LEU A 373 -18.10 -5.07 -12.04
C LEU A 373 -18.33 -3.61 -12.42
N ILE A 374 -19.11 -2.89 -11.61
CA ILE A 374 -19.28 -1.43 -11.77
C ILE A 374 -17.95 -0.68 -11.64
N PRO A 375 -17.82 0.54 -12.22
CA PRO A 375 -16.65 1.37 -12.05
C PRO A 375 -16.40 1.74 -10.58
N MET A 376 -15.17 1.57 -10.11
CA MET A 376 -14.72 1.98 -8.77
C MET A 376 -13.28 2.47 -8.83
N TYR A 377 -12.90 3.33 -7.90
CA TYR A 377 -11.52 3.83 -7.71
C TYR A 377 -10.87 4.35 -8.99
N GLY A 378 -11.66 5.05 -9.83
CA GLY A 378 -11.14 5.68 -11.04
C GLY A 378 -10.92 4.74 -12.23
N SER A 379 -11.50 3.55 -12.23
CA SER A 379 -11.32 2.59 -13.34
C SER A 379 -11.90 3.05 -14.69
N GLY A 380 -12.67 4.14 -14.73
CA GLY A 380 -13.29 4.65 -15.97
C GLY A 380 -14.36 3.73 -16.55
N SER A 381 -14.57 3.81 -17.85
CA SER A 381 -15.57 3.02 -18.58
C SER A 381 -15.23 1.53 -18.66
N GLY A 382 -13.97 1.13 -18.44
CA GLY A 382 -13.45 -0.21 -18.64
C GLY A 382 -13.07 -0.54 -20.09
N ASP A 383 -13.18 0.41 -21.00
CA ASP A 383 -12.82 0.26 -22.42
C ASP A 383 -11.32 0.59 -22.67
N GLN A 384 -10.62 1.11 -21.69
CA GLN A 384 -9.19 1.40 -21.70
C GLN A 384 -8.44 0.60 -20.63
N ASP A 385 -7.12 0.49 -20.78
CA ASP A 385 -6.24 -0.06 -19.75
C ASP A 385 -6.33 0.78 -18.48
N SER A 386 -6.70 0.13 -17.39
CA SER A 386 -6.74 0.75 -16.06
C SER A 386 -6.35 -0.26 -15.01
N SER A 387 -5.85 0.21 -13.86
CA SER A 387 -5.55 -0.63 -12.69
C SER A 387 -6.79 -1.33 -12.10
N GLY A 388 -8.00 -0.97 -12.57
CA GLY A 388 -9.25 -1.69 -12.28
C GLY A 388 -9.34 -3.07 -12.91
N ASN A 389 -8.54 -3.34 -13.96
CA ASN A 389 -8.60 -4.55 -14.76
C ASN A 389 -7.32 -5.38 -14.59
N GLY A 390 -7.47 -6.70 -14.61
CA GLY A 390 -6.33 -7.62 -14.58
C GLY A 390 -6.45 -8.72 -13.54
N PHE A 391 -5.64 -9.75 -13.71
CA PHE A 391 -5.53 -10.88 -12.80
C PHE A 391 -4.21 -11.63 -13.02
N LEU A 392 -3.77 -12.39 -12.04
CA LEU A 392 -2.65 -13.32 -12.12
C LEU A 392 -3.15 -14.65 -12.71
N THR A 393 -2.46 -15.16 -13.72
CA THR A 393 -2.66 -16.54 -14.16
C THR A 393 -2.17 -17.53 -13.11
N GLY A 394 -2.60 -18.78 -13.18
CA GLY A 394 -2.05 -19.82 -12.31
C GLY A 394 -0.53 -19.95 -12.43
N GLN A 395 0.03 -19.73 -13.64
CA GLN A 395 1.48 -19.76 -13.85
C GLN A 395 2.18 -18.55 -13.20
N ASP A 396 1.63 -17.35 -13.29
CA ASP A 396 2.18 -16.16 -12.62
C ASP A 396 2.29 -16.35 -11.11
N PHE A 397 1.23 -16.94 -10.52
CA PHE A 397 1.24 -17.23 -9.08
C PHE A 397 2.31 -18.28 -8.70
N VAL A 398 2.48 -19.33 -9.50
CA VAL A 398 3.55 -20.32 -9.31
C VAL A 398 4.92 -19.65 -9.33
N GLU A 399 5.17 -18.76 -10.29
CA GLU A 399 6.44 -18.03 -10.42
C GLU A 399 6.69 -17.09 -9.24
N ILE A 400 5.66 -16.40 -8.75
CA ILE A 400 5.74 -15.55 -7.53
C ILE A 400 6.15 -16.40 -6.32
N VAL A 401 5.52 -17.56 -6.11
CA VAL A 401 5.82 -18.45 -4.98
C VAL A 401 7.25 -18.99 -5.05
N GLN A 402 7.72 -19.39 -6.25
CA GLN A 402 9.08 -19.85 -6.46
C GLN A 402 10.11 -18.75 -6.21
N TYR A 403 9.86 -17.56 -6.75
CA TYR A 403 10.73 -16.39 -6.59
C TYR A 403 10.85 -15.95 -5.12
N ALA A 404 9.75 -15.99 -4.38
CA ALA A 404 9.73 -15.70 -2.95
C ALA A 404 10.51 -16.75 -2.14
N LYS A 405 10.35 -18.03 -2.46
CA LYS A 405 11.07 -19.15 -1.81
C LYS A 405 12.58 -18.97 -1.86
N GLU A 406 13.12 -18.57 -3.01
CA GLU A 406 14.55 -18.29 -3.19
C GLU A 406 15.05 -17.16 -2.30
N ARG A 407 14.16 -16.21 -1.95
CA ARG A 407 14.42 -15.04 -1.09
C ARG A 407 14.07 -15.24 0.38
N ASN A 408 13.85 -16.49 0.79
CA ASN A 408 13.44 -16.85 2.15
C ASN A 408 12.15 -16.14 2.60
N ILE A 409 11.23 -15.90 1.64
CA ILE A 409 9.93 -15.26 1.86
C ILE A 409 8.83 -16.31 1.65
N GLU A 410 7.87 -16.38 2.59
CA GLU A 410 6.66 -17.17 2.46
C GLU A 410 5.53 -16.30 1.92
N VAL A 411 4.96 -16.69 0.78
CA VAL A 411 3.74 -16.06 0.23
C VAL A 411 2.53 -16.61 1.00
N ILE A 412 1.60 -15.73 1.36
CA ILE A 412 0.35 -16.07 2.04
C ILE A 412 -0.80 -15.61 1.13
N PRO A 413 -1.59 -16.52 0.54
CA PRO A 413 -2.73 -16.13 -0.27
C PRO A 413 -3.88 -15.65 0.63
N GLN A 414 -4.40 -14.45 0.35
CA GLN A 414 -5.59 -13.94 1.04
C GLN A 414 -6.80 -13.95 0.10
N ILE A 415 -7.83 -14.68 0.50
CA ILE A 415 -9.12 -14.80 -0.18
C ILE A 415 -10.23 -14.44 0.82
N SER A 416 -10.83 -13.29 0.62
CA SER A 416 -11.82 -12.74 1.56
C SER A 416 -13.09 -13.58 1.66
N PHE A 417 -13.53 -13.91 2.88
CA PHE A 417 -14.73 -14.66 3.19
C PHE A 417 -15.15 -14.50 4.67
N PRO A 418 -16.42 -14.27 5.02
CA PRO A 418 -17.59 -14.13 4.12
C PRO A 418 -17.84 -12.69 3.64
N SER A 419 -17.23 -11.70 4.29
CA SER A 419 -17.24 -10.27 3.92
C SER A 419 -16.22 -9.96 2.82
N HIS A 420 -16.28 -8.75 2.26
CA HIS A 420 -15.39 -8.31 1.18
C HIS A 420 -15.36 -9.30 -0.01
N ALA A 421 -16.52 -9.83 -0.37
CA ALA A 421 -16.64 -10.94 -1.34
C ALA A 421 -17.48 -10.58 -2.57
N ARG A 422 -17.81 -9.30 -2.79
CA ARG A 422 -18.72 -8.84 -3.84
C ARG A 422 -18.27 -9.30 -5.24
N ALA A 423 -16.99 -9.16 -5.57
CA ALA A 423 -16.47 -9.61 -6.86
C ALA A 423 -16.77 -11.11 -7.12
N ALA A 424 -16.57 -11.96 -6.12
CA ALA A 424 -16.91 -13.38 -6.21
C ALA A 424 -18.43 -13.61 -6.33
N ILE A 425 -19.22 -12.87 -5.56
CA ILE A 425 -20.70 -12.98 -5.59
C ILE A 425 -21.23 -12.62 -6.97
N LYS A 426 -20.78 -11.51 -7.57
CA LYS A 426 -21.19 -11.04 -8.90
C LYS A 426 -20.73 -12.02 -10.00
N ALA A 427 -19.49 -12.48 -9.93
CA ALA A 427 -18.99 -13.49 -10.88
C ALA A 427 -19.79 -14.79 -10.83
N MET A 428 -20.13 -15.29 -9.63
CA MET A 428 -20.93 -16.49 -9.50
C MET A 428 -22.42 -16.27 -9.81
N LYS A 429 -22.94 -15.04 -9.66
CA LYS A 429 -24.25 -14.66 -10.16
C LYS A 429 -24.29 -14.67 -11.69
N ALA A 430 -23.33 -14.09 -12.36
CA ALA A 430 -23.20 -14.15 -13.82
C ALA A 430 -23.15 -15.59 -14.31
N ARG A 431 -22.38 -16.47 -13.63
CA ARG A 431 -22.37 -17.91 -13.90
C ARG A 431 -23.76 -18.55 -13.72
N TYR A 432 -24.45 -18.23 -12.64
CA TYR A 432 -25.80 -18.71 -12.39
C TYR A 432 -26.75 -18.32 -13.53
N ASP A 433 -26.79 -17.05 -13.93
CA ASP A 433 -27.65 -16.53 -14.97
C ASP A 433 -27.34 -17.19 -16.33
N ASN A 434 -26.08 -17.38 -16.69
CA ASN A 434 -25.65 -18.04 -17.93
C ASN A 434 -26.12 -19.50 -18.00
N PHE A 435 -25.91 -20.30 -16.93
CA PHE A 435 -26.32 -21.69 -16.92
C PHE A 435 -27.86 -21.86 -16.84
N LYS A 436 -28.53 -20.96 -16.13
CA LYS A 436 -30.00 -20.92 -16.05
C LYS A 436 -30.63 -20.63 -17.42
N ALA A 437 -30.05 -19.71 -18.18
CA ALA A 437 -30.54 -19.36 -19.52
C ALA A 437 -30.53 -20.53 -20.50
N ILE A 438 -29.62 -21.49 -20.31
CA ILE A 438 -29.56 -22.74 -21.11
C ILE A 438 -30.23 -23.93 -20.41
N GLY A 439 -30.93 -23.70 -19.31
CA GLY A 439 -31.72 -24.73 -18.60
C GLY A 439 -30.89 -25.69 -17.71
N ASN A 440 -29.58 -25.42 -17.50
CA ASN A 440 -28.73 -26.26 -16.68
C ASN A 440 -28.69 -25.77 -15.21
N MET A 441 -29.75 -26.08 -14.47
CA MET A 441 -29.90 -25.63 -13.07
C MET A 441 -28.88 -26.26 -12.11
N GLU A 442 -28.40 -27.49 -12.38
CA GLU A 442 -27.36 -28.13 -11.56
C GLU A 442 -26.05 -27.32 -11.60
N ALA A 443 -25.57 -26.95 -12.79
CA ALA A 443 -24.39 -26.14 -12.96
C ALA A 443 -24.59 -24.70 -12.44
N ALA A 444 -25.79 -24.12 -12.62
CA ALA A 444 -26.17 -22.82 -12.16
C ALA A 444 -26.03 -22.68 -10.63
N THR A 445 -26.59 -23.61 -9.86
CA THR A 445 -26.63 -23.53 -8.39
C THR A 445 -25.40 -24.11 -7.71
N LYS A 446 -24.46 -24.74 -8.44
CA LYS A 446 -23.33 -25.47 -7.87
C LYS A 446 -22.41 -24.60 -6.98
N TYR A 447 -22.17 -23.37 -7.38
CA TYR A 447 -21.24 -22.42 -6.72
C TYR A 447 -21.91 -21.07 -6.42
N MET A 448 -23.22 -21.06 -6.19
CA MET A 448 -23.96 -19.86 -5.84
C MET A 448 -23.52 -19.33 -4.47
N LEU A 449 -23.29 -18.02 -4.35
CA LEU A 449 -22.78 -17.37 -3.15
C LEU A 449 -23.79 -16.47 -2.45
N HIS A 450 -24.96 -16.26 -3.04
CA HIS A 450 -26.02 -15.41 -2.49
C HIS A 450 -27.33 -16.18 -2.40
N ASP A 451 -28.23 -15.70 -1.54
CA ASP A 451 -29.59 -16.12 -1.48
C ASP A 451 -30.48 -15.09 -2.23
N PRO A 452 -31.09 -15.43 -3.40
CA PRO A 452 -31.88 -14.47 -4.14
C PRO A 452 -33.14 -13.97 -3.41
N GLU A 453 -33.57 -14.67 -2.35
CA GLU A 453 -34.74 -14.32 -1.55
C GLU A 453 -34.38 -13.60 -0.24
N ASP A 454 -33.07 -13.33 0.01
CA ASP A 454 -32.61 -12.61 1.19
C ASP A 454 -33.05 -11.14 1.12
N GLN A 455 -33.79 -10.71 2.15
CA GLN A 455 -34.20 -9.32 2.33
C GLN A 455 -33.48 -8.62 3.48
N SER A 456 -32.33 -9.16 3.90
CA SER A 456 -31.47 -8.57 4.90
C SER A 456 -30.98 -7.19 4.45
N GLN A 457 -30.90 -6.26 5.40
CA GLN A 457 -30.43 -4.91 5.15
C GLN A 457 -29.17 -4.68 5.97
N TYR A 458 -28.11 -4.32 5.30
CA TYR A 458 -26.84 -3.96 5.94
C TYR A 458 -26.08 -2.99 5.04
N ARG A 459 -25.03 -2.43 5.59
CA ARG A 459 -24.08 -1.60 4.88
C ARG A 459 -22.67 -1.90 5.34
N SER A 460 -21.79 -2.23 4.41
CA SER A 460 -20.39 -2.53 4.69
C SER A 460 -19.57 -1.23 4.88
N ALA A 461 -18.33 -1.36 5.33
CA ALA A 461 -17.38 -0.24 5.44
C ALA A 461 -17.14 0.45 4.08
N GLN A 462 -17.14 -0.31 2.97
CA GLN A 462 -17.07 0.21 1.60
C GLN A 462 -18.43 0.64 1.04
N LEU A 463 -19.46 0.74 1.89
CA LEU A 463 -20.80 1.20 1.57
C LEU A 463 -21.63 0.26 0.68
N TYR A 464 -21.20 -0.98 0.43
CA TYR A 464 -21.97 -2.00 -0.26
C TYR A 464 -23.03 -2.67 0.62
N SER A 465 -24.10 -3.16 -0.01
CA SER A 465 -25.18 -3.91 0.63
C SER A 465 -25.33 -5.36 0.11
N ASP A 466 -24.40 -5.79 -0.76
CA ASP A 466 -24.43 -7.07 -1.48
C ASP A 466 -23.08 -7.81 -1.49
N ASN A 467 -22.19 -7.52 -0.51
CA ASN A 467 -20.81 -7.99 -0.46
C ASN A 467 -20.55 -9.14 0.54
N VAL A 468 -21.60 -9.73 1.13
CA VAL A 468 -21.47 -10.81 2.11
C VAL A 468 -22.02 -12.11 1.58
N VAL A 469 -21.22 -13.19 1.61
CA VAL A 469 -21.59 -14.53 1.14
C VAL A 469 -22.67 -15.15 2.02
N CYS A 470 -23.67 -15.81 1.41
CA CYS A 470 -24.67 -16.60 2.15
C CYS A 470 -24.05 -17.88 2.71
N ILE A 471 -23.61 -17.85 3.97
CA ILE A 471 -22.96 -18.99 4.66
C ILE A 471 -23.92 -20.12 5.06
N CYS A 472 -25.22 -19.99 4.78
CA CYS A 472 -26.24 -21.01 5.05
C CYS A 472 -26.43 -21.99 3.88
N ASP A 473 -25.81 -21.70 2.73
CA ASP A 473 -25.89 -22.55 1.55
C ASP A 473 -24.63 -23.40 1.38
N ALA A 474 -24.81 -24.70 1.21
CA ALA A 474 -23.73 -25.65 0.96
C ALA A 474 -22.90 -25.31 -0.31
N SER A 475 -23.47 -24.55 -1.26
CA SER A 475 -22.79 -24.09 -2.48
C SER A 475 -21.61 -23.17 -2.16
N ALA A 476 -21.74 -22.29 -1.15
CA ALA A 476 -20.66 -21.41 -0.68
C ALA A 476 -19.44 -22.22 -0.19
N TYR A 477 -19.68 -23.29 0.58
CA TYR A 477 -18.60 -24.16 1.05
C TYR A 477 -17.99 -25.03 -0.05
N ARG A 478 -18.80 -25.45 -1.05
CA ARG A 478 -18.28 -26.13 -2.25
C ARG A 478 -17.38 -25.20 -3.06
N PHE A 479 -17.78 -23.95 -3.21
CA PHE A 479 -16.96 -22.91 -3.86
C PHE A 479 -15.64 -22.72 -3.11
N TYR A 480 -15.69 -22.41 -1.83
CA TYR A 480 -14.51 -22.09 -1.05
C TYR A 480 -13.53 -23.26 -0.95
N LYS A 481 -14.06 -24.49 -0.77
CA LYS A 481 -13.25 -25.71 -0.82
C LYS A 481 -12.52 -25.86 -2.15
N LYS A 482 -13.19 -25.58 -3.27
CA LYS A 482 -12.56 -25.60 -4.59
C LYS A 482 -11.42 -24.57 -4.65
N ILE A 483 -11.64 -23.33 -4.21
CA ILE A 483 -10.62 -22.29 -4.21
C ILE A 483 -9.37 -22.72 -3.42
N ILE A 484 -9.55 -23.18 -2.18
CA ILE A 484 -8.46 -23.66 -1.32
C ILE A 484 -7.63 -24.77 -2.00
N LEU A 485 -8.30 -25.75 -2.62
CA LEU A 485 -7.64 -26.89 -3.27
C LEU A 485 -6.92 -26.49 -4.56
N GLU A 486 -7.47 -25.57 -5.36
CA GLU A 486 -6.80 -25.08 -6.56
C GLU A 486 -5.56 -24.26 -6.20
N ILE A 487 -5.64 -23.36 -5.21
CA ILE A 487 -4.47 -22.61 -4.72
C ILE A 487 -3.41 -23.57 -4.16
N LYS A 488 -3.80 -24.57 -3.36
CA LYS A 488 -2.88 -25.62 -2.91
C LYS A 488 -2.15 -26.30 -4.08
N THR A 489 -2.87 -26.60 -5.16
CA THR A 489 -2.29 -27.21 -6.36
C THR A 489 -1.25 -26.28 -7.02
N LEU A 490 -1.44 -24.95 -6.97
CA LEU A 490 -0.44 -24.00 -7.46
C LEU A 490 0.84 -24.04 -6.60
N TYR A 491 0.71 -24.14 -5.27
CA TYR A 491 1.86 -24.33 -4.38
C TYR A 491 2.60 -25.66 -4.62
N GLU A 492 1.87 -26.73 -4.89
CA GLU A 492 2.46 -28.04 -5.26
C GLU A 492 3.26 -27.94 -6.57
N LYS A 493 2.76 -27.20 -7.58
CA LYS A 493 3.48 -26.90 -8.82
C LYS A 493 4.73 -26.03 -8.59
N ALA A 494 4.71 -25.19 -7.57
CA ALA A 494 5.86 -24.37 -7.16
C ALA A 494 6.88 -25.16 -6.30
N ASP A 495 6.69 -26.46 -6.09
CA ASP A 495 7.50 -27.29 -5.16
C ASP A 495 7.62 -26.62 -3.78
N THR A 496 6.52 -26.12 -3.26
CA THR A 496 6.44 -25.39 -1.98
C THR A 496 5.17 -25.78 -1.26
N PRO A 497 5.19 -26.09 0.04
CA PRO A 497 3.97 -26.38 0.79
C PRO A 497 3.19 -25.08 1.08
N MET A 498 1.88 -25.08 0.89
CA MET A 498 1.00 -24.04 1.41
C MET A 498 0.87 -24.20 2.92
N LYS A 499 1.58 -23.38 3.71
CA LYS A 499 1.58 -23.50 5.19
C LYS A 499 0.52 -22.64 5.86
N VAL A 500 0.12 -21.53 5.23
CA VAL A 500 -0.79 -20.54 5.77
C VAL A 500 -1.79 -20.13 4.69
N PHE A 501 -3.05 -19.89 5.09
CA PHE A 501 -4.11 -19.39 4.22
C PHE A 501 -4.87 -18.29 4.97
N ASN A 502 -4.95 -17.09 4.39
CA ASN A 502 -5.63 -15.94 4.96
C ASN A 502 -7.07 -15.86 4.42
N ILE A 503 -8.05 -15.85 5.32
CA ILE A 503 -9.47 -15.76 4.98
C ILE A 503 -10.00 -14.32 4.94
N GLY A 504 -9.17 -13.30 5.25
CA GLY A 504 -9.62 -11.94 5.51
C GLY A 504 -10.50 -11.90 6.76
N ALA A 505 -11.82 -11.95 6.57
CA ALA A 505 -12.85 -11.96 7.63
C ALA A 505 -12.93 -10.65 8.43
N ASP A 506 -12.44 -9.56 7.85
CA ASP A 506 -12.54 -8.19 8.33
C ASP A 506 -13.92 -7.58 8.03
N GLU A 507 -14.31 -6.61 8.83
CA GLU A 507 -15.43 -5.69 8.62
C GLU A 507 -16.76 -6.35 8.22
N LEU A 508 -17.08 -7.53 8.78
CA LEU A 508 -18.39 -8.14 8.59
C LEU A 508 -19.47 -7.18 9.13
N PRO A 509 -20.36 -6.62 8.27
CA PRO A 509 -21.35 -5.66 8.75
C PRO A 509 -22.40 -6.34 9.62
N TYR A 510 -23.06 -5.57 10.49
CA TYR A 510 -24.24 -6.05 11.19
C TYR A 510 -25.42 -6.12 10.20
N GLY A 511 -26.20 -7.19 10.25
CA GLY A 511 -27.46 -7.33 9.48
C GLY A 511 -27.53 -8.42 8.42
N PRO A 512 -26.42 -8.93 7.83
CA PRO A 512 -26.47 -10.04 6.88
C PRO A 512 -27.19 -11.25 7.45
N TRP A 513 -27.82 -12.02 6.56
CA TRP A 513 -28.52 -13.30 6.84
C TRP A 513 -29.78 -13.23 7.72
N GLN A 514 -30.09 -12.10 8.35
CA GLN A 514 -31.19 -11.95 9.31
C GLN A 514 -32.57 -12.18 8.67
N LYS A 515 -32.73 -11.85 7.39
CA LYS A 515 -33.97 -12.05 6.62
C LYS A 515 -33.81 -13.00 5.44
N SER A 516 -32.77 -13.83 5.43
CA SER A 516 -32.57 -14.90 4.46
C SER A 516 -33.41 -16.09 4.82
N PRO A 517 -34.38 -16.53 3.95
CA PRO A 517 -35.14 -17.76 4.16
C PRO A 517 -34.25 -18.98 4.32
N LYS A 518 -33.15 -19.09 3.55
CA LYS A 518 -32.21 -20.20 3.66
C LYS A 518 -31.54 -20.24 5.04
N CYS A 519 -31.15 -19.06 5.59
CA CYS A 519 -30.50 -18.99 6.89
C CYS A 519 -31.53 -19.29 8.02
N ALA A 520 -32.75 -18.81 7.89
CA ALA A 520 -33.80 -19.13 8.84
C ALA A 520 -34.07 -20.66 8.90
N ASP A 521 -34.19 -21.32 7.73
CA ASP A 521 -34.35 -22.76 7.65
C ASP A 521 -33.16 -23.53 8.17
N TYR A 522 -31.92 -23.06 7.86
CA TYR A 522 -30.70 -23.68 8.34
C TYR A 522 -30.61 -23.66 9.86
N ILE A 523 -30.87 -22.52 10.49
CA ILE A 523 -30.87 -22.33 11.96
C ILE A 523 -31.98 -23.20 12.59
N ALA A 524 -33.20 -23.17 12.05
CA ALA A 524 -34.32 -23.94 12.57
C ALA A 524 -34.09 -25.46 12.59
N ASN A 525 -33.31 -25.95 11.61
CA ASN A 525 -32.99 -27.37 11.49
C ASN A 525 -31.68 -27.77 12.22
N ASN A 526 -30.95 -26.81 12.81
CA ASN A 526 -29.68 -27.08 13.46
C ASN A 526 -29.62 -26.55 14.89
N LYS A 527 -29.99 -27.39 15.85
CA LYS A 527 -30.05 -27.03 17.28
C LYS A 527 -28.74 -26.53 17.87
N ALA A 528 -27.60 -26.81 17.25
CA ALA A 528 -26.28 -26.36 17.69
C ALA A 528 -26.00 -24.90 17.27
N ILE A 529 -26.86 -24.30 16.45
CA ILE A 529 -26.71 -22.95 15.89
C ILE A 529 -28.01 -22.18 16.15
N PRO A 530 -28.28 -21.75 17.39
CA PRO A 530 -29.53 -21.10 17.75
C PRO A 530 -29.71 -19.69 17.21
N THR A 531 -28.61 -18.99 16.86
CA THR A 531 -28.61 -17.58 16.41
C THR A 531 -27.71 -17.36 15.19
N VAL A 532 -27.88 -16.21 14.54
CA VAL A 532 -26.99 -15.75 13.45
C VAL A 532 -25.54 -15.60 13.91
N ASN A 533 -25.32 -15.18 15.16
CA ASN A 533 -23.96 -15.09 15.70
C ASN A 533 -23.29 -16.46 15.86
N ASP A 534 -24.06 -17.48 16.28
CA ASP A 534 -23.56 -18.86 16.38
C ASP A 534 -23.28 -19.43 14.97
N LEU A 535 -24.05 -19.02 13.97
CA LEU A 535 -23.83 -19.37 12.58
C LEU A 535 -22.45 -18.89 12.07
N TYR A 536 -22.06 -17.66 12.42
CA TYR A 536 -20.74 -17.14 12.03
C TYR A 536 -19.61 -17.92 12.71
N ASN A 537 -19.70 -18.21 14.01
CA ASN A 537 -18.72 -19.04 14.72
C ASN A 537 -18.62 -20.47 14.09
N TYR A 538 -19.77 -21.05 13.72
CA TYR A 538 -19.81 -22.32 13.03
C TYR A 538 -19.13 -22.26 11.65
N ASN A 539 -19.36 -21.20 10.90
CA ASN A 539 -18.67 -20.93 9.63
C ASN A 539 -17.14 -20.91 9.80
N LEU A 540 -16.60 -20.22 10.80
CA LEU A 540 -15.16 -20.19 11.07
C LEU A 540 -14.61 -21.60 11.36
N ARG A 541 -15.35 -22.45 12.10
CA ARG A 541 -14.96 -23.84 12.37
C ARG A 541 -14.96 -24.72 11.10
N LEU A 542 -15.93 -24.50 10.20
CA LEU A 542 -15.96 -25.21 8.90
C LEU A 542 -14.78 -24.79 8.02
N LEU A 543 -14.51 -23.48 7.92
CA LEU A 543 -13.36 -22.96 7.17
C LEU A 543 -12.05 -23.51 7.71
N ASN A 544 -11.87 -23.49 9.03
CA ASN A 544 -10.69 -24.06 9.67
C ASN A 544 -10.51 -25.53 9.34
N THR A 545 -11.59 -26.31 9.35
CA THR A 545 -11.56 -27.72 8.96
C THR A 545 -11.12 -27.92 7.51
N MET A 546 -11.57 -27.07 6.58
CA MET A 546 -11.18 -27.15 5.17
C MET A 546 -9.70 -26.80 4.97
N ILE A 547 -9.24 -25.70 5.60
CA ILE A 547 -7.89 -25.18 5.47
C ILE A 547 -6.88 -26.12 6.11
N THR A 548 -7.17 -26.63 7.32
CA THR A 548 -6.30 -27.62 8.00
C THR A 548 -6.29 -28.95 7.26
N GLY A 549 -7.43 -29.36 6.70
CA GLY A 549 -7.52 -30.52 5.80
C GLY A 549 -6.70 -30.37 4.51
N ALA A 550 -6.43 -29.16 4.07
CA ALA A 550 -5.53 -28.86 2.97
C ALA A 550 -4.05 -28.81 3.41
N GLY A 551 -3.75 -28.87 4.72
CA GLY A 551 -2.41 -28.84 5.29
C GLY A 551 -1.91 -27.44 5.67
N ALA A 552 -2.79 -26.44 5.68
CA ALA A 552 -2.44 -25.06 6.02
C ALA A 552 -3.05 -24.63 7.37
N ARG A 553 -2.50 -23.57 7.96
CA ARG A 553 -3.07 -22.87 9.12
C ARG A 553 -3.95 -21.73 8.63
N MET A 554 -5.10 -21.56 9.26
CA MET A 554 -5.99 -20.46 9.02
C MET A 554 -5.54 -19.19 9.75
N VAL A 555 -5.48 -18.07 9.03
CA VAL A 555 -5.23 -16.74 9.57
C VAL A 555 -6.26 -15.76 9.03
N GLY A 556 -6.38 -14.57 9.61
CA GLY A 556 -7.28 -13.51 9.17
C GLY A 556 -7.25 -12.33 10.13
N TRP A 557 -8.09 -11.32 9.90
CA TRP A 557 -8.14 -10.14 10.75
C TRP A 557 -8.83 -10.44 12.09
N GLU A 558 -8.49 -9.66 13.13
CA GLU A 558 -9.00 -9.88 14.50
C GLU A 558 -10.51 -9.82 14.62
N ASP A 559 -11.20 -9.15 13.68
CA ASP A 559 -12.67 -9.03 13.66
C ASP A 559 -13.35 -10.41 13.71
N ALA A 560 -12.73 -11.44 13.14
CA ALA A 560 -13.20 -12.81 13.22
C ALA A 560 -13.37 -13.31 14.66
N LEU A 561 -12.53 -12.83 15.58
CA LEU A 561 -12.49 -13.24 16.99
C LEU A 561 -13.26 -12.30 17.92
N LEU A 562 -13.83 -11.22 17.40
CA LEU A 562 -14.61 -10.27 18.20
C LEU A 562 -16.10 -10.56 18.12
N VAL A 563 -16.80 -10.26 19.20
CA VAL A 563 -18.27 -10.44 19.24
C VAL A 563 -18.90 -9.45 18.26
N HIS A 564 -19.67 -9.99 17.33
CA HIS A 564 -20.38 -9.20 16.34
C HIS A 564 -21.74 -8.74 16.91
N SER A 565 -21.92 -7.41 17.11
CA SER A 565 -23.08 -6.84 17.79
C SER A 565 -23.35 -5.41 17.30
N GLU A 566 -24.62 -4.98 17.33
CA GLU A 566 -24.99 -3.56 17.16
C GLU A 566 -24.41 -2.62 18.25
N ASN A 567 -23.98 -3.18 19.38
CA ASN A 567 -23.41 -2.42 20.46
C ASN A 567 -21.89 -2.42 20.34
N GLU A 568 -21.32 -1.28 19.96
CA GLU A 568 -19.87 -1.09 19.79
C GLU A 568 -19.04 -1.53 21.02
N GLN A 569 -19.55 -1.39 22.25
CA GLN A 569 -18.85 -1.88 23.44
C GLN A 569 -18.82 -3.41 23.53
N SER A 570 -19.84 -4.10 22.99
CA SER A 570 -19.84 -5.57 22.93
C SER A 570 -18.86 -6.10 21.88
N GLU A 571 -18.57 -5.35 20.84
CA GLU A 571 -17.60 -5.70 19.81
C GLU A 571 -16.15 -5.76 20.32
N LEU A 572 -15.88 -5.21 21.50
CA LEU A 572 -14.57 -5.33 22.15
C LEU A 572 -14.38 -6.66 22.90
N ASN A 573 -15.40 -7.50 23.00
CA ASN A 573 -15.33 -8.78 23.66
C ASN A 573 -14.73 -9.85 22.73
N ILE A 574 -13.74 -10.58 23.23
CA ILE A 574 -13.05 -11.65 22.51
C ILE A 574 -13.83 -12.96 22.67
N LYS A 575 -14.05 -13.67 21.57
CA LYS A 575 -14.65 -15.00 21.50
C LYS A 575 -13.65 -16.08 21.95
N GLU A 576 -13.54 -16.29 23.26
CA GLU A 576 -12.57 -17.24 23.83
C GLU A 576 -12.88 -18.70 23.46
N ASP A 577 -14.11 -19.01 23.09
CA ASP A 577 -14.54 -20.33 22.61
C ASP A 577 -13.90 -20.71 21.25
N LEU A 578 -13.29 -19.74 20.54
CA LEU A 578 -12.57 -19.98 19.28
C LEU A 578 -11.06 -20.21 19.46
N LEU A 579 -10.56 -20.28 20.70
CA LEU A 579 -9.13 -20.49 20.99
C LEU A 579 -8.63 -21.85 20.46
N ASP A 580 -9.51 -22.84 20.38
CA ASP A 580 -9.22 -24.18 19.87
C ASP A 580 -8.98 -24.26 18.34
N LEU A 581 -9.29 -23.17 17.60
CA LEU A 581 -9.10 -23.16 16.15
C LEU A 581 -7.64 -23.01 15.70
N ASP A 582 -6.70 -22.73 16.60
CA ASP A 582 -5.30 -22.36 16.28
C ASP A 582 -5.25 -21.20 15.24
N PHE A 583 -6.26 -20.35 15.22
CA PHE A 583 -6.37 -19.18 14.34
C PHE A 583 -5.38 -18.10 14.77
N ILE A 584 -4.69 -17.50 13.80
CA ILE A 584 -3.77 -16.39 14.08
C ILE A 584 -4.42 -15.10 13.58
N PRO A 585 -4.86 -14.20 14.49
CA PRO A 585 -5.37 -12.88 14.11
C PRO A 585 -4.22 -11.93 13.72
N TYR A 586 -4.44 -11.18 12.63
CA TYR A 586 -3.74 -9.94 12.32
C TYR A 586 -4.53 -8.78 12.96
N VAL A 587 -3.90 -8.09 13.93
CA VAL A 587 -4.57 -7.06 14.74
C VAL A 587 -4.27 -5.69 14.17
N TRP A 588 -5.28 -5.08 13.53
CA TRP A 588 -5.12 -3.87 12.74
C TRP A 588 -5.79 -2.62 13.33
N ASN A 589 -6.98 -2.79 13.91
CA ASN A 589 -7.81 -1.66 14.33
C ASN A 589 -7.35 -1.12 15.68
N ASN A 590 -6.38 -0.23 15.66
CA ASN A 590 -5.79 0.38 16.84
C ASN A 590 -5.70 1.90 16.76
N SER A 591 -6.62 2.52 16.04
CA SER A 591 -6.69 3.99 15.98
C SER A 591 -6.69 4.59 17.38
N TRP A 592 -5.84 5.57 17.62
CA TRP A 592 -5.66 6.19 18.92
C TRP A 592 -6.97 6.86 19.39
N GLY A 593 -7.40 6.53 20.61
CA GLY A 593 -8.69 6.97 21.17
C GLY A 593 -9.88 6.05 20.81
N GLY A 594 -9.68 5.03 19.97
CA GLY A 594 -10.72 4.05 19.58
C GLY A 594 -10.97 2.93 20.59
N GLY A 595 -10.17 2.84 21.65
CA GLY A 595 -10.36 1.84 22.72
C GLY A 595 -9.81 0.45 22.40
N ARG A 596 -9.16 0.28 21.24
CA ARG A 596 -8.58 -0.99 20.76
C ARG A 596 -7.05 -0.99 20.70
N GLU A 597 -6.38 0.02 21.23
CA GLU A 597 -4.93 0.21 21.13
C GLU A 597 -4.14 -0.96 21.77
N ASP A 598 -4.74 -1.64 22.74
CA ASP A 598 -4.17 -2.80 23.45
C ASP A 598 -4.71 -4.15 22.99
N MET A 599 -5.55 -4.21 21.94
CA MET A 599 -6.23 -5.44 21.50
C MET A 599 -5.26 -6.59 21.23
N ILE A 600 -4.10 -6.30 20.65
CA ILE A 600 -3.05 -7.31 20.40
C ILE A 600 -2.59 -7.96 21.72
N TYR A 601 -2.43 -7.20 22.79
CA TYR A 601 -2.02 -7.71 24.10
C TYR A 601 -3.15 -8.47 24.80
N ARG A 602 -4.39 -8.01 24.65
CA ARG A 602 -5.58 -8.69 25.16
C ARG A 602 -5.73 -10.08 24.53
N LEU A 603 -5.60 -10.19 23.21
CA LEU A 603 -5.64 -11.47 22.50
C LEU A 603 -4.49 -12.40 22.92
N ALA A 604 -3.25 -11.88 22.93
CA ALA A 604 -2.08 -12.66 23.33
C ALA A 604 -2.17 -13.16 24.78
N ASN A 605 -2.66 -12.29 25.71
CA ASN A 605 -2.85 -12.63 27.12
C ASN A 605 -3.93 -13.71 27.33
N LYS A 606 -4.90 -13.83 26.42
CA LYS A 606 -5.92 -14.89 26.42
C LYS A 606 -5.45 -16.19 25.76
N GLY A 607 -4.26 -16.20 25.16
CA GLY A 607 -3.64 -17.38 24.58
C GLY A 607 -3.66 -17.46 23.05
N PHE A 608 -4.26 -16.52 22.34
CA PHE A 608 -4.19 -16.45 20.88
C PHE A 608 -2.78 -16.05 20.45
N LYS A 609 -2.23 -16.80 19.50
CA LYS A 609 -1.03 -16.36 18.78
C LYS A 609 -1.46 -15.23 17.83
N ALA A 610 -0.80 -14.08 17.90
CA ALA A 610 -1.27 -12.89 17.18
C ALA A 610 -0.12 -12.15 16.50
N ILE A 611 -0.44 -11.43 15.41
CA ILE A 611 0.48 -10.59 14.64
C ILE A 611 -0.05 -9.15 14.72
N MET A 612 0.82 -8.19 15.06
CA MET A 612 0.48 -6.78 15.08
C MET A 612 0.51 -6.20 13.66
N SER A 613 -0.60 -5.58 13.27
CA SER A 613 -0.78 -4.95 11.96
C SER A 613 -1.32 -3.52 12.10
N ASN A 614 -0.80 -2.76 13.06
CA ASN A 614 -1.35 -1.49 13.51
C ASN A 614 -1.57 -0.48 12.40
N SER A 615 -2.82 -0.06 12.17
CA SER A 615 -3.19 0.95 11.19
C SER A 615 -2.57 2.32 11.50
N SER A 616 -2.45 2.68 12.78
CA SER A 616 -1.86 3.95 13.23
C SER A 616 -0.33 3.99 13.21
N ALA A 617 0.34 2.94 12.66
CA ALA A 617 1.80 2.88 12.61
C ALA A 617 2.34 2.21 11.33
N PHE A 618 1.65 1.19 10.79
CA PHE A 618 2.21 0.28 9.77
C PHE A 618 1.36 0.18 8.49
N TYR A 619 0.32 1.01 8.33
CA TYR A 619 -0.42 1.17 7.08
C TYR A 619 0.28 2.24 6.24
N PHE A 620 0.85 1.85 5.11
CA PHE A 620 1.63 2.73 4.24
C PHE A 620 0.75 3.66 3.40
N ASP A 621 -0.53 3.31 3.25
CA ASP A 621 -1.55 4.15 2.64
C ASP A 621 -2.06 5.27 3.57
N MET A 622 -1.70 5.27 4.86
CA MET A 622 -1.95 6.41 5.75
C MET A 622 -0.92 7.51 5.49
N VAL A 623 -1.39 8.72 5.20
CA VAL A 623 -0.52 9.86 4.92
C VAL A 623 0.11 10.44 6.18
N ASP A 624 1.22 11.14 6.01
CA ASP A 624 2.02 11.74 7.09
C ASP A 624 1.49 13.11 7.56
N ASP A 625 0.79 13.87 6.70
CA ASP A 625 0.20 15.17 7.03
C ASP A 625 -1.10 15.48 6.26
N TYR A 626 -1.73 16.62 6.57
CA TYR A 626 -2.92 17.09 5.88
C TYR A 626 -2.54 17.87 4.61
N ASP A 627 -1.88 17.24 3.66
CA ASP A 627 -1.62 17.83 2.35
C ASP A 627 -2.62 17.31 1.30
N MET A 628 -3.28 18.23 0.61
CA MET A 628 -4.26 17.91 -0.44
C MET A 628 -3.68 17.10 -1.59
N GLU A 629 -2.38 17.19 -1.83
CA GLU A 629 -1.68 16.50 -2.93
C GLU A 629 -1.16 15.11 -2.53
N ASN A 630 -1.32 14.67 -1.28
CA ASN A 630 -0.94 13.32 -0.85
C ASN A 630 -1.94 12.27 -1.36
N SER A 631 -1.44 11.09 -1.72
CA SER A 631 -2.21 10.04 -2.42
C SER A 631 -2.79 8.96 -1.51
N GLY A 632 -2.71 9.11 -0.19
CA GLY A 632 -3.21 8.10 0.75
C GLY A 632 -4.47 8.53 1.50
N MET A 633 -4.78 7.80 2.54
CA MET A 633 -5.91 8.00 3.46
C MET A 633 -5.46 8.54 4.83
N SER A 634 -6.41 8.84 5.71
CA SER A 634 -6.11 9.30 7.10
C SER A 634 -7.17 8.90 8.12
N TRP A 635 -7.97 7.89 7.84
CA TRP A 635 -9.03 7.44 8.75
C TRP A 635 -8.47 6.95 10.10
N SER A 636 -7.25 6.41 10.13
CA SER A 636 -6.56 6.00 11.37
C SER A 636 -5.65 7.10 11.96
N GLY A 637 -5.73 8.32 11.43
CA GLY A 637 -4.86 9.45 11.77
C GLY A 637 -3.70 9.63 10.79
N TYR A 638 -2.78 10.54 11.13
CA TYR A 638 -1.55 10.76 10.36
C TYR A 638 -0.44 9.84 10.85
N VAL A 639 0.23 9.16 9.93
CA VAL A 639 1.31 8.20 10.22
C VAL A 639 2.61 8.69 9.60
N THR A 640 3.44 9.36 10.40
CA THR A 640 4.76 9.81 9.93
C THR A 640 5.77 8.67 9.96
N TYR A 641 6.84 8.78 9.14
CA TYR A 641 7.97 7.85 9.21
C TYR A 641 8.58 7.75 10.61
N LYS A 642 8.67 8.89 11.32
CA LYS A 642 9.17 8.94 12.71
C LYS A 642 8.25 8.21 13.69
N ASP A 643 6.92 8.28 13.50
CA ASP A 643 5.96 7.54 14.33
C ASP A 643 6.06 6.04 14.11
N SER A 644 6.12 5.61 12.85
CA SER A 644 6.31 4.21 12.47
C SER A 644 7.61 3.66 13.04
N TRP A 645 8.73 4.39 12.85
CA TRP A 645 10.05 4.06 13.40
C TRP A 645 10.07 4.05 14.94
N GLY A 646 9.36 4.96 15.59
CA GLY A 646 9.31 5.13 17.05
C GLY A 646 8.31 4.23 17.76
N THR A 647 7.57 3.37 17.05
CA THR A 647 6.61 2.44 17.63
C THR A 647 7.32 1.25 18.29
N GLU A 648 6.95 0.94 19.54
CA GLU A 648 7.42 -0.25 20.26
C GLU A 648 6.36 -1.35 20.20
N PRO A 649 6.54 -2.41 19.41
CA PRO A 649 5.47 -3.40 19.21
C PRO A 649 5.07 -4.18 20.47
N LEU A 650 6.01 -4.44 21.39
CA LEU A 650 5.70 -5.16 22.63
C LEU A 650 5.12 -4.25 23.73
N ASN A 651 5.09 -2.94 23.50
CA ASN A 651 4.45 -1.94 24.37
C ASN A 651 4.22 -0.63 23.61
N VAL A 652 3.11 -0.52 22.89
CA VAL A 652 2.78 0.70 22.09
C VAL A 652 2.72 1.97 22.93
N PHE A 653 2.55 1.85 24.24
CA PHE A 653 2.50 2.97 25.20
C PHE A 653 3.91 3.41 25.70
N ALA A 654 4.98 2.77 25.21
CA ALA A 654 6.36 3.11 25.66
C ALA A 654 6.85 4.46 25.11
N ASN A 655 6.36 4.90 23.95
CA ASN A 655 6.73 6.20 23.35
C ASN A 655 5.92 7.34 23.99
N LYS A 656 6.40 7.85 25.12
CA LYS A 656 5.73 8.91 25.89
C LYS A 656 5.68 10.26 25.15
N VAL A 657 6.61 10.49 24.23
CA VAL A 657 6.60 11.70 23.37
C VAL A 657 5.38 11.66 22.45
N LYS A 658 5.09 10.51 21.83
CA LYS A 658 3.90 10.32 20.98
C LYS A 658 2.62 10.43 21.79
N LEU A 659 2.54 9.79 22.98
CA LEU A 659 1.36 9.87 23.83
C LEU A 659 1.05 11.32 24.27
N GLN A 660 2.08 12.07 24.63
CA GLN A 660 1.94 13.49 24.97
C GLN A 660 1.42 14.31 23.77
N ALA A 661 1.94 14.06 22.57
CA ALA A 661 1.47 14.74 21.35
C ALA A 661 0.00 14.43 21.03
N LEU A 662 -0.46 13.22 21.36
CA LEU A 662 -1.86 12.79 21.21
C LEU A 662 -2.76 13.23 22.36
N GLY A 663 -2.22 13.85 23.41
CA GLY A 663 -2.99 14.20 24.62
C GLY A 663 -3.41 13.01 25.48
N ILE A 664 -2.74 11.87 25.34
CA ILE A 664 -3.02 10.64 26.11
C ILE A 664 -2.21 10.69 27.40
N ASP A 665 -2.90 10.74 28.52
CA ASP A 665 -2.29 10.82 29.85
C ASP A 665 -2.03 9.43 30.47
N GLU A 666 -1.29 9.43 31.60
CA GLU A 666 -0.97 8.21 32.35
C GLU A 666 -2.22 7.52 32.93
N ALA A 667 -3.27 8.27 33.24
CA ALA A 667 -4.53 7.70 33.75
C ALA A 667 -5.24 6.87 32.68
N THR A 668 -5.26 7.37 31.45
CA THR A 668 -5.77 6.63 30.27
C THR A 668 -4.94 5.38 30.03
N VAL A 669 -3.60 5.49 30.02
CA VAL A 669 -2.70 4.35 29.82
C VAL A 669 -2.87 3.29 30.93
N ALA A 670 -3.13 3.69 32.16
CA ALA A 670 -3.35 2.76 33.29
C ALA A 670 -4.62 1.90 33.13
N THR A 671 -5.55 2.26 32.24
CA THR A 671 -6.75 1.45 31.93
C THR A 671 -6.49 0.36 30.88
N LYS A 672 -5.33 0.37 30.23
CA LYS A 672 -5.02 -0.53 29.11
C LYS A 672 -4.33 -1.81 29.58
N GLU A 673 -4.51 -2.89 28.81
CA GLU A 673 -3.76 -4.11 29.04
C GLU A 673 -2.36 -4.04 28.41
N PHE A 674 -1.39 -4.64 29.12
CA PHE A 674 -0.02 -4.82 28.65
C PHE A 674 0.24 -6.29 28.38
N LEU A 675 1.20 -6.57 27.50
CA LEU A 675 1.63 -7.93 27.22
C LEU A 675 2.27 -8.56 28.48
N LYS A 676 1.67 -9.61 28.97
CA LYS A 676 2.18 -10.35 30.14
C LYS A 676 3.45 -11.14 29.79
N PRO A 677 4.39 -11.30 30.75
CA PRO A 677 5.63 -12.06 30.47
C PRO A 677 5.39 -13.50 29.96
N GLU A 678 4.40 -14.19 30.50
CA GLU A 678 4.00 -15.54 30.10
C GLU A 678 3.35 -15.61 28.71
N ALA A 679 2.77 -14.51 28.24
CA ALA A 679 2.12 -14.40 26.95
C ALA A 679 3.07 -13.93 25.80
N LYS A 680 4.33 -13.60 26.10
CA LYS A 680 5.29 -13.12 25.09
C LYS A 680 5.43 -14.09 23.90
N GLY A 681 5.34 -15.39 24.14
CA GLY A 681 5.40 -16.41 23.08
C GLY A 681 4.21 -16.41 22.13
N ASN A 682 3.12 -15.72 22.49
CA ASN A 682 1.92 -15.57 21.66
C ASN A 682 2.02 -14.34 20.73
N PHE A 683 2.93 -13.41 20.97
CA PHE A 683 3.22 -12.30 20.07
C PHE A 683 4.23 -12.78 19.01
N LEU A 684 3.76 -13.05 17.78
CA LEU A 684 4.58 -13.66 16.73
C LEU A 684 5.46 -12.66 15.98
N GLY A 685 5.03 -11.40 15.90
CA GLY A 685 5.72 -10.36 15.18
C GLY A 685 4.78 -9.29 14.62
N ILE A 686 5.24 -8.60 13.59
CA ILE A 686 4.53 -7.46 13.01
C ILE A 686 4.37 -7.60 11.49
N GLN A 687 3.34 -6.93 10.95
CA GLN A 687 3.07 -6.85 9.53
C GLN A 687 2.66 -5.43 9.14
N SER A 688 3.16 -4.94 8.02
CA SER A 688 2.72 -3.70 7.39
C SER A 688 1.79 -3.98 6.21
N GLN A 689 0.99 -2.97 5.84
CA GLN A 689 -0.01 -3.08 4.78
C GLN A 689 0.10 -1.91 3.80
N LEU A 690 -0.25 -2.17 2.54
CA LEU A 690 -0.50 -1.14 1.54
C LEU A 690 -1.82 -1.46 0.84
N TRP A 691 -2.88 -0.76 1.25
CA TRP A 691 -4.20 -0.82 0.64
C TRP A 691 -4.24 0.09 -0.58
N THR A 692 -5.00 -0.28 -1.62
CA THR A 692 -4.83 0.34 -2.95
C THR A 692 -6.04 1.12 -3.46
N GLU A 693 -7.00 1.50 -2.63
CA GLU A 693 -8.20 2.24 -3.02
C GLU A 693 -7.88 3.57 -3.73
N THR A 694 -6.85 4.29 -3.28
CA THR A 694 -6.42 5.58 -3.85
C THR A 694 -5.18 5.47 -4.73
N ILE A 695 -4.70 4.25 -5.02
CA ILE A 695 -3.43 4.01 -5.70
C ILE A 695 -3.72 3.54 -7.14
N THR A 696 -3.77 4.47 -8.07
CA THR A 696 -4.16 4.22 -9.47
C THR A 696 -2.98 4.09 -10.43
N SER A 697 -1.74 4.22 -9.94
CA SER A 697 -0.52 4.08 -10.74
C SER A 697 0.63 3.46 -9.95
N GLU A 698 1.61 2.90 -10.66
CA GLU A 698 2.82 2.36 -10.04
C GLU A 698 3.67 3.44 -9.36
N GLU A 699 3.68 4.68 -9.87
CA GLU A 699 4.38 5.82 -9.26
C GLU A 699 3.81 6.13 -7.87
N ILE A 700 2.48 6.16 -7.73
CA ILE A 700 1.82 6.37 -6.43
C ILE A 700 2.13 5.19 -5.50
N PHE A 701 2.08 3.97 -6.01
CA PHE A 701 2.39 2.76 -5.26
C PHE A 701 3.82 2.80 -4.68
N ASP A 702 4.80 3.06 -5.52
CA ASP A 702 6.21 3.12 -5.13
C ASP A 702 6.48 4.28 -4.14
N GLY A 703 5.83 5.43 -4.35
CA GLY A 703 5.92 6.59 -3.46
C GLY A 703 5.39 6.31 -2.06
N LEU A 704 4.33 5.49 -1.93
CA LEU A 704 3.79 5.07 -0.63
C LEU A 704 4.56 3.88 -0.05
N LEU A 705 5.10 2.99 -0.88
CA LEU A 705 5.89 1.86 -0.44
C LEU A 705 7.25 2.30 0.12
N MET A 706 7.94 3.21 -0.58
CA MET A 706 9.29 3.63 -0.21
C MET A 706 9.32 5.12 0.25
N PRO A 707 9.94 5.43 1.39
CA PRO A 707 10.79 4.59 2.25
C PRO A 707 10.07 3.85 3.39
N ASN A 708 8.71 3.80 3.42
CA ASN A 708 7.95 3.17 4.50
C ASN A 708 8.40 1.73 4.79
N LEU A 709 8.67 0.93 3.74
CA LEU A 709 9.14 -0.45 3.90
C LEU A 709 10.48 -0.53 4.63
N ILE A 710 11.39 0.41 4.37
CA ILE A 710 12.70 0.51 5.05
C ILE A 710 12.50 0.84 6.53
N VAL A 711 11.66 1.83 6.82
CA VAL A 711 11.33 2.25 8.19
C VAL A 711 10.67 1.13 8.98
N PHE A 712 9.72 0.44 8.37
CA PHE A 712 9.03 -0.71 8.98
C PHE A 712 10.01 -1.87 9.24
N SER A 713 10.89 -2.17 8.28
CA SER A 713 11.86 -3.27 8.43
C SER A 713 12.78 -3.07 9.64
N GLN A 714 13.13 -1.83 9.95
CA GLN A 714 13.88 -1.48 11.16
C GLN A 714 13.15 -1.93 12.42
N ARG A 715 11.83 -1.72 12.51
CA ARG A 715 11.03 -2.18 13.67
C ARG A 715 10.82 -3.68 13.70
N ALA A 716 10.71 -4.30 12.52
CA ALA A 716 10.47 -5.74 12.41
C ALA A 716 11.70 -6.58 12.78
N TRP A 717 12.90 -6.06 12.52
CA TRP A 717 14.15 -6.79 12.70
C TRP A 717 14.95 -6.33 13.92
N ALA A 718 15.22 -5.01 14.04
CA ALA A 718 16.17 -4.46 14.99
C ALA A 718 15.71 -4.55 16.45
N ALA A 719 16.65 -4.50 17.37
CA ALA A 719 16.41 -4.46 18.81
C ALA A 719 15.55 -3.24 19.21
N LYS A 720 14.99 -3.30 20.41
CA LYS A 720 14.28 -2.18 21.01
C LYS A 720 15.19 -0.97 21.17
N GLU A 721 14.68 0.20 20.84
CA GLU A 721 15.40 1.45 21.00
C GLU A 721 15.64 1.80 22.48
N PRO A 722 16.89 2.13 22.90
CA PRO A 722 17.20 2.40 24.30
C PRO A 722 16.45 3.59 24.90
N TRP A 723 16.12 4.61 24.08
CA TRP A 723 15.42 5.81 24.54
C TRP A 723 14.00 5.53 25.06
N LEU A 724 13.38 4.43 24.64
CA LEU A 724 12.06 3.99 25.09
C LEU A 724 12.03 3.57 26.58
N GLU A 725 13.18 3.31 27.18
CA GLU A 725 13.31 2.98 28.63
C GLU A 725 13.35 4.23 29.51
N LEU A 726 13.50 5.42 28.94
CA LEU A 726 13.58 6.67 29.71
C LEU A 726 12.22 7.01 30.34
N PRO A 727 12.21 7.60 31.55
CA PRO A 727 11.04 7.64 32.41
C PRO A 727 9.94 8.63 31.99
N SER A 728 10.26 9.66 31.21
CA SER A 728 9.29 10.68 30.82
C SER A 728 9.45 11.13 29.36
N ALA A 729 8.41 11.77 28.80
CA ALA A 729 8.48 12.37 27.46
C ALA A 729 9.60 13.41 27.36
N LYS A 730 9.86 14.17 28.43
CA LYS A 730 10.94 15.16 28.50
C LYS A 730 12.32 14.51 28.38
N ASP A 731 12.52 13.35 29.02
CA ASP A 731 13.78 12.62 28.97
C ASP A 731 13.93 11.87 27.63
N GLN A 732 12.82 11.32 27.10
CA GLN A 732 12.81 10.60 25.83
C GLN A 732 13.08 11.50 24.63
N LYS A 733 12.50 12.72 24.58
CA LYS A 733 12.53 13.56 23.38
C LYS A 733 13.93 13.83 22.83
N PRO A 734 14.95 14.27 23.61
CA PRO A 734 16.28 14.52 23.07
C PRO A 734 16.96 13.24 22.52
N ALA A 735 16.77 12.11 23.19
CA ALA A 735 17.36 10.84 22.77
C ALA A 735 16.66 10.26 21.52
N LEU A 736 15.32 10.38 21.46
CA LEU A 736 14.51 10.06 20.28
C LEU A 736 14.97 10.91 19.07
N ASP A 737 15.09 12.24 19.24
CA ASP A 737 15.45 13.16 18.17
C ASP A 737 16.85 12.87 17.64
N LYS A 738 17.81 12.56 18.52
CA LYS A 738 19.16 12.15 18.13
C LYS A 738 19.18 10.85 17.33
N ALA A 739 18.48 9.82 17.81
CA ALA A 739 18.42 8.52 17.15
C ALA A 739 17.68 8.61 15.80
N TRP A 740 16.58 9.37 15.75
CA TRP A 740 15.86 9.62 14.51
C TRP A 740 16.71 10.39 13.51
N ASN A 741 17.47 11.42 13.94
CA ASN A 741 18.36 12.17 13.04
C ASN A 741 19.41 11.25 12.40
N GLN A 742 20.02 10.32 13.16
CA GLN A 742 20.97 9.34 12.62
C GLN A 742 20.28 8.45 11.57
N PHE A 743 19.10 7.89 11.87
CA PHE A 743 18.37 7.01 10.96
C PHE A 743 17.94 7.76 9.69
N ALA A 744 17.37 8.97 9.81
CA ALA A 744 16.96 9.81 8.68
C ALA A 744 18.13 10.18 7.75
N ASN A 745 19.32 10.44 8.32
CA ASN A 745 20.54 10.65 7.55
C ASN A 745 21.00 9.37 6.84
N SER A 746 20.93 8.22 7.51
CA SER A 746 21.25 6.92 6.88
C SER A 746 20.30 6.61 5.72
N LEU A 747 19.00 6.96 5.85
CA LEU A 747 18.03 6.89 4.73
C LEU A 747 18.44 7.81 3.58
N GLY A 748 18.58 9.12 3.83
CA GLY A 748 18.77 10.12 2.79
C GLY A 748 20.11 10.02 2.09
N GLN A 749 21.20 9.74 2.84
CA GLN A 749 22.56 9.75 2.30
C GLN A 749 23.03 8.38 1.78
N ARG A 750 22.45 7.25 2.25
CA ARG A 750 22.93 5.90 1.91
C ARG A 750 21.84 5.04 1.28
N GLN A 751 20.70 4.85 1.95
CA GLN A 751 19.70 3.87 1.50
C GLN A 751 18.99 4.30 0.21
N LEU A 752 18.46 5.53 0.15
CA LEU A 752 17.78 6.02 -1.05
C LEU A 752 18.69 6.05 -2.29
N PRO A 753 19.94 6.55 -2.23
CA PRO A 753 20.88 6.43 -3.35
C PRO A 753 21.21 4.99 -3.73
N MET A 754 21.34 4.09 -2.74
CA MET A 754 21.62 2.67 -2.96
C MET A 754 20.49 1.97 -3.71
N ILE A 755 19.23 2.12 -3.27
CA ILE A 755 18.08 1.50 -3.96
C ILE A 755 17.87 2.08 -5.36
N ASN A 756 18.10 3.36 -5.56
CA ASN A 756 18.05 3.98 -6.90
C ASN A 756 19.07 3.36 -7.85
N LYS A 757 20.29 3.09 -7.38
CA LYS A 757 21.32 2.39 -8.16
C LYS A 757 20.94 0.94 -8.44
N LEU A 758 20.53 0.20 -7.41
CA LEU A 758 20.24 -1.23 -7.49
C LEU A 758 19.07 -1.53 -8.43
N PHE A 759 18.00 -0.74 -8.38
CA PHE A 759 16.75 -0.98 -9.10
C PHE A 759 16.53 -0.07 -10.32
N GLY A 760 17.56 0.68 -10.74
CA GLY A 760 17.51 1.51 -11.95
C GLY A 760 16.65 2.77 -11.82
N GLY A 761 16.43 3.23 -10.60
CA GLY A 761 15.55 4.35 -10.22
C GLY A 761 14.25 3.85 -9.58
N VAL A 762 13.97 4.29 -8.37
CA VAL A 762 12.76 3.97 -7.61
C VAL A 762 11.96 5.26 -7.40
N GLU A 763 10.68 5.22 -7.70
CA GLU A 763 9.75 6.36 -7.50
C GLU A 763 9.40 6.52 -6.00
N HIS A 764 10.42 6.52 -5.12
CA HIS A 764 10.23 6.73 -3.69
C HIS A 764 9.69 8.12 -3.38
N ASP A 765 9.02 8.28 -2.23
CA ASP A 765 8.58 9.59 -1.78
C ASP A 765 9.74 10.59 -1.63
N LEU A 766 9.50 11.80 -2.09
CA LEU A 766 10.38 12.96 -1.94
C LEU A 766 9.62 14.05 -1.19
N PRO A 767 9.73 14.08 0.14
CA PRO A 767 8.97 14.98 0.99
C PRO A 767 9.17 16.45 0.63
N LYS A 768 8.12 17.26 0.79
CA LYS A 768 8.20 18.72 0.60
C LYS A 768 9.21 19.32 1.58
N PRO A 769 10.14 20.17 1.13
CA PRO A 769 11.03 20.91 2.04
C PRO A 769 10.25 21.80 2.99
N GLY A 770 10.80 22.08 4.17
CA GLY A 770 10.36 23.16 5.06
C GLY A 770 11.19 24.41 4.88
N GLY A 771 10.60 25.59 5.14
CA GLY A 771 11.37 26.84 5.02
C GLY A 771 10.75 28.03 5.73
N ILE A 772 11.62 28.91 6.23
CA ILE A 772 11.25 30.19 6.84
C ILE A 772 12.15 31.30 6.33
N ILE A 773 11.66 32.55 6.41
CA ILE A 773 12.48 33.74 6.26
C ILE A 773 12.57 34.42 7.63
N ASP A 774 13.77 34.58 8.15
CA ASP A 774 14.03 35.32 9.38
C ASP A 774 15.08 36.41 9.11
N GLN A 775 14.79 37.67 9.45
CA GLN A 775 15.64 38.82 9.22
C GLN A 775 16.28 38.85 7.81
N ASP A 776 15.47 38.74 6.77
CA ASP A 776 15.87 38.68 5.35
C ASP A 776 16.78 37.48 5.00
N THR A 777 16.77 36.43 5.79
CA THR A 777 17.54 35.22 5.55
C THR A 777 16.61 34.02 5.39
N LEU A 778 16.74 33.33 4.25
CA LEU A 778 16.04 32.09 3.97
C LEU A 778 16.75 30.92 4.63
N TYR A 779 16.00 30.13 5.41
CA TYR A 779 16.42 28.89 6.02
C TYR A 779 15.55 27.76 5.48
N LEU A 780 16.18 26.70 4.99
CA LEU A 780 15.50 25.52 4.44
C LEU A 780 15.94 24.25 5.15
N ARG A 781 15.03 23.28 5.26
CA ARG A 781 15.26 21.95 5.83
C ARG A 781 14.56 20.87 5.01
N GLN A 782 15.06 19.63 5.12
CA GLN A 782 14.51 18.47 4.44
C GLN A 782 14.31 17.32 5.42
N GLN A 783 13.29 16.51 5.22
CA GLN A 783 12.95 15.37 6.08
C GLN A 783 14.03 14.28 6.06
N PHE A 784 14.68 14.06 4.91
CA PHE A 784 15.79 13.13 4.77
C PHE A 784 17.06 13.92 4.42
N PRO A 785 17.94 14.23 5.41
CA PRO A 785 19.19 14.91 5.14
C PRO A 785 20.04 14.14 4.13
N GLY A 786 20.58 14.85 3.14
CA GLY A 786 21.29 14.26 1.99
C GLY A 786 20.53 14.39 0.67
N LEU A 787 19.20 14.58 0.69
CA LEU A 787 18.47 15.04 -0.48
C LEU A 787 18.82 16.49 -0.80
N GLU A 788 18.96 16.82 -2.08
CA GLU A 788 19.25 18.19 -2.51
C GLU A 788 18.02 19.08 -2.36
N ILE A 789 18.21 20.30 -1.88
CA ILE A 789 17.18 21.34 -1.91
C ILE A 789 17.56 22.37 -2.97
N ARG A 790 16.68 22.60 -3.94
CA ARG A 790 16.87 23.62 -4.98
C ARG A 790 15.79 24.67 -4.91
N TYR A 791 16.13 25.91 -5.27
CA TYR A 791 15.22 27.06 -5.15
C TYR A 791 15.28 27.98 -6.37
N THR A 792 14.24 28.81 -6.51
CA THR A 792 14.20 29.96 -7.41
C THR A 792 13.66 31.17 -6.66
N LEU A 793 13.99 32.36 -7.14
CA LEU A 793 13.58 33.65 -6.54
C LEU A 793 12.62 34.46 -7.45
N ASP A 794 12.12 33.85 -8.49
CA ASP A 794 11.21 34.42 -9.52
C ASP A 794 9.86 33.70 -9.59
N GLY A 795 9.60 32.76 -8.68
CA GLY A 795 8.38 31.97 -8.62
C GLY A 795 8.27 30.83 -9.63
N ILE A 796 9.31 30.59 -10.46
CA ILE A 796 9.35 29.44 -11.38
C ILE A 796 9.63 28.18 -10.56
N LYS A 797 8.93 27.07 -10.87
CA LYS A 797 9.15 25.78 -10.20
C LYS A 797 10.59 25.29 -10.41
N PRO A 798 11.35 24.98 -9.35
CA PRO A 798 12.74 24.54 -9.48
C PRO A 798 12.91 23.25 -10.29
N SER A 799 13.93 23.25 -11.15
CA SER A 799 14.44 22.07 -11.86
C SER A 799 15.78 21.63 -11.24
N LYS A 800 16.34 20.51 -11.74
CA LYS A 800 17.66 20.00 -11.30
C LYS A 800 18.83 20.96 -11.66
N GLU A 801 18.64 21.90 -12.56
CA GLU A 801 19.59 22.94 -12.94
C GLU A 801 19.45 24.23 -12.09
N SER A 802 18.38 24.34 -11.29
CA SER A 802 18.17 25.49 -10.40
C SER A 802 19.24 25.54 -9.30
N PRO A 803 19.51 26.72 -8.71
CA PRO A 803 20.48 26.89 -7.64
C PRO A 803 20.28 25.90 -6.48
N LEU A 804 21.38 25.27 -6.05
CA LEU A 804 21.43 24.39 -4.90
C LEU A 804 21.47 25.23 -3.61
N TYR A 805 20.69 24.85 -2.60
CA TYR A 805 20.74 25.45 -1.27
C TYR A 805 21.75 24.69 -0.39
N GLU A 806 22.89 25.34 -0.13
CA GLU A 806 23.95 24.79 0.70
C GLU A 806 24.01 25.41 2.11
N LYS A 807 23.54 26.65 2.25
CA LYS A 807 23.59 27.42 3.50
C LYS A 807 22.52 28.53 3.50
N PRO A 808 22.21 29.12 4.68
CA PRO A 808 21.26 30.23 4.78
C PRO A 808 21.62 31.37 3.81
N LEU A 809 20.59 31.85 3.11
CA LEU A 809 20.70 32.78 1.99
C LEU A 809 19.96 34.09 2.26
N LYS A 810 20.63 35.26 2.06
CA LYS A 810 19.94 36.56 2.06
C LYS A 810 19.00 36.70 0.86
N VAL A 811 17.73 37.02 1.15
CA VAL A 811 16.68 37.20 0.15
C VAL A 811 15.96 38.51 0.37
N SER A 812 15.38 39.08 -0.68
CA SER A 812 14.52 40.26 -0.57
C SER A 812 13.09 39.85 -0.20
N ILE A 813 12.48 40.51 0.78
CA ILE A 813 11.16 40.18 1.35
C ILE A 813 10.01 40.15 0.32
N ASN A 814 10.16 40.76 -0.85
CA ASN A 814 9.11 40.84 -1.86
C ASN A 814 9.25 39.81 -3.00
N LYS A 815 9.98 38.71 -2.81
CA LYS A 815 10.16 37.68 -3.84
C LYS A 815 9.37 36.43 -3.50
N THR A 816 8.67 35.87 -4.48
CA THR A 816 8.09 34.53 -4.41
C THR A 816 9.22 33.51 -4.53
N ILE A 817 9.51 32.82 -3.44
CA ILE A 817 10.55 31.80 -3.41
C ILE A 817 9.91 30.45 -3.61
N HIS A 818 10.33 29.73 -4.64
CA HIS A 818 9.87 28.39 -4.92
C HIS A 818 10.96 27.39 -4.55
N VAL A 819 10.62 26.34 -3.80
CA VAL A 819 11.58 25.36 -3.25
C VAL A 819 11.13 23.96 -3.56
N ARG A 820 12.10 23.08 -3.90
CA ARG A 820 11.82 21.69 -4.26
C ARG A 820 12.98 20.78 -3.81
N GLY A 821 12.64 19.58 -3.30
CA GLY A 821 13.60 18.52 -3.01
C GLY A 821 13.94 17.67 -4.25
N PHE A 822 15.18 17.19 -4.35
CA PHE A 822 15.64 16.31 -5.43
C PHE A 822 16.46 15.15 -4.86
N ASP A 823 16.32 13.98 -5.48
CA ASP A 823 17.17 12.83 -5.19
C ASP A 823 18.47 12.83 -6.04
N ALA A 824 19.34 11.86 -5.80
CA ALA A 824 20.61 11.70 -6.48
C ALA A 824 20.49 11.45 -8.00
N THR A 825 19.33 10.99 -8.49
CA THR A 825 19.06 10.80 -9.93
C THR A 825 18.64 12.10 -10.63
N GLY A 826 18.35 13.15 -9.86
CA GLY A 826 17.79 14.42 -10.33
C GLY A 826 16.27 14.43 -10.47
N ARG A 827 15.58 13.40 -9.98
CA ARG A 827 14.12 13.40 -9.85
C ARG A 827 13.71 14.36 -8.75
N GLY A 828 12.74 15.22 -9.05
CA GLY A 828 12.25 16.21 -8.10
C GLY A 828 10.89 15.84 -7.53
N GLY A 829 10.74 16.00 -6.22
CA GLY A 829 9.47 15.82 -5.50
C GLY A 829 8.45 16.94 -5.73
N LYS A 830 7.46 17.01 -4.84
CA LYS A 830 6.51 18.13 -4.79
C LYS A 830 7.21 19.40 -4.31
N SER A 831 6.73 20.57 -4.74
CA SER A 831 7.36 21.85 -4.43
C SER A 831 6.50 22.68 -3.48
N ILE A 832 7.15 23.61 -2.75
CA ILE A 832 6.49 24.59 -1.89
C ILE A 832 6.81 26.01 -2.34
N ILE A 833 5.96 26.95 -1.93
CA ILE A 833 6.16 28.40 -2.09
C ILE A 833 6.34 29.00 -0.70
N ILE A 834 7.34 29.88 -0.56
CA ILE A 834 7.60 30.66 0.64
C ILE A 834 7.46 32.13 0.26
N ASN A 835 6.55 32.84 0.92
CA ASN A 835 6.24 34.25 0.70
C ASN A 835 6.77 35.11 1.86
#